data_6b224c225631a8450f282b38c4ac6e1d
#
_entry.id   6b224c225631a8450f282b38c4ac6e1d
#
_cell.length_a   1.000
_cell.length_b   1.000
_cell.length_c   1.000
_cell.angle_alpha   90.00
_cell.angle_beta   90.00
_cell.angle_gamma   90.00
#
_symmetry.space_group_name_H-M   'P 1'
#
loop_
_entity.id
_entity.type
_entity.pdbx_description
1 polymer ?
#
loop_
_entity_poly.entity_id
_entity_poly.type
_entity_poly.pdbx_seq_one_letter_code
_entity_poly.pdbx_strand_id
1 'polypeptide(L)'
;MVTRNRKKEKPYLERDISWMYFNRRILQEATRSHVPLLERMAFLGIYSNNLDEFFRVRVASQSRIAECMDKSAAKEREKAKKLLKQIGKLNARYVKDYEEAVSSVTEDLKKENIYLVSNSEVTPEQLQFIQSFYKEKLNGLIVPVWFSAVKLLDYENDENIYLAVKVSKNGNKPMADYAFLELPVNICGRFVQLPDHENKSYLMYLDDVIRCCLPLVFEGLGYDKYEAYAFKFTRDAEMEIDNDLRTGTLQKISKGVKSRKKGEPLRVIYDNNMPKDLLKRVLKKLELDSLDTVIESGRYQNHKDLMKFPDCGHSNLKYPKWPPILKKELDGPESLLKKIQEKDRFIHVPYHNFDSFIRVLQEAAVSKQVTSIKITLYRLAKESKVVKALIGSARNGKKVTVVIELLARFDEASNINWSKKMQDAGIKVIFGVEGLKVHSKITHIEMKSGPDIACISTGNFHEGNARMYTDCMLMTAYPKIVKDVNQVFEFIERPYTQIRFKELLVSPNEMKNKFVALINNEIKNKKAGKPAYIKIKINHITDPIMVEKLYEASEAGVDIDLVVRGNCSLITNVPDVSTHIRIHGIIDRYLEHSRIFIFANGGEEKIYLGSADWMPRNLDHRIEVITPVYDPAIKGEMKRIVEYGLKDTLQGRIVDGAGDNLFWSEETEEAPFRSQEALYNYYLAENEQ
;
A
#
# COMPACT_ATOMS: atom_id res chain seq x y z
N MET A 1 54.73 -0.87 -10.94
CA MET A 1 53.58 0.01 -10.71
C MET A 1 52.33 -0.73 -11.11
N VAL A 2 51.59 -1.30 -10.15
CA VAL A 2 50.32 -1.98 -10.43
C VAL A 2 49.23 -0.90 -10.41
N THR A 3 48.77 -0.51 -11.57
CA THR A 3 47.60 0.37 -11.72
C THR A 3 46.39 -0.34 -11.09
N ARG A 4 45.98 0.05 -9.90
CA ARG A 4 44.68 -0.28 -9.34
C ARG A 4 43.60 0.26 -10.30
N ASN A 5 43.05 -0.60 -11.13
CA ASN A 5 41.81 -0.32 -11.84
C ASN A 5 40.76 0.09 -10.80
N ARG A 6 40.43 1.38 -10.74
CA ARG A 6 39.20 1.84 -10.07
C ARG A 6 38.06 1.20 -10.83
N LYS A 7 37.41 0.16 -10.26
CA LYS A 7 36.10 -0.30 -10.75
C LYS A 7 35.22 0.95 -10.86
N LYS A 8 34.77 1.28 -12.08
CA LYS A 8 33.73 2.31 -12.27
C LYS A 8 32.56 1.94 -11.37
N GLU A 9 32.13 2.84 -10.49
CA GLU A 9 30.91 2.64 -9.71
C GLU A 9 29.76 2.37 -10.69
N LYS A 10 29.05 1.25 -10.50
CA LYS A 10 27.89 0.89 -11.31
C LYS A 10 26.75 1.88 -11.04
N PRO A 11 25.93 2.18 -12.06
CA PRO A 11 24.85 3.15 -11.90
C PRO A 11 23.82 2.66 -10.85
N TYR A 12 23.33 3.59 -10.04
CA TYR A 12 22.32 3.29 -9.03
C TYR A 12 21.37 4.48 -8.87
N LEU A 13 20.08 4.25 -9.17
CA LEU A 13 19.05 5.25 -8.96
C LEU A 13 18.67 5.31 -7.47
N GLU A 14 18.76 6.51 -6.89
CA GLU A 14 18.37 6.71 -5.49
C GLU A 14 16.90 6.31 -5.27
N ARG A 15 16.67 5.51 -4.23
CA ARG A 15 15.38 4.88 -3.96
C ARG A 15 14.22 5.88 -3.87
N ASP A 16 14.42 7.03 -3.23
CA ASP A 16 13.35 8.00 -3.01
C ASP A 16 13.04 8.79 -4.29
N ILE A 17 14.00 8.95 -5.20
CA ILE A 17 13.78 9.47 -6.57
C ILE A 17 13.01 8.44 -7.40
N SER A 18 13.40 7.18 -7.35
CA SER A 18 12.66 6.09 -8.02
C SER A 18 11.20 6.02 -7.52
N TRP A 19 10.97 6.30 -6.24
CA TRP A 19 9.63 6.37 -5.68
C TRP A 19 8.80 7.52 -6.29
N MET A 20 9.39 8.68 -6.50
CA MET A 20 8.71 9.81 -7.17
C MET A 20 8.30 9.43 -8.59
N TYR A 21 9.17 8.73 -9.33
CA TYR A 21 8.85 8.22 -10.67
C TYR A 21 7.71 7.19 -10.65
N PHE A 22 7.71 6.30 -9.66
CA PHE A 22 6.62 5.34 -9.46
C PHE A 22 5.29 6.06 -9.18
N ASN A 23 5.26 7.03 -8.27
CA ASN A 23 4.01 7.72 -7.96
C ASN A 23 3.49 8.52 -9.17
N ARG A 24 4.38 9.06 -10.02
CA ARG A 24 3.98 9.70 -11.30
C ARG A 24 3.30 8.71 -12.25
N ARG A 25 3.70 7.42 -12.27
CA ARG A 25 2.99 6.40 -13.07
C ARG A 25 1.53 6.24 -12.66
N ILE A 26 1.23 6.39 -11.37
CA ILE A 26 -0.15 6.38 -10.86
C ILE A 26 -0.91 7.63 -11.35
N LEU A 27 -0.28 8.78 -11.34
CA LEU A 27 -0.89 10.01 -11.87
C LEU A 27 -1.21 9.89 -13.38
N GLN A 28 -0.35 9.24 -14.15
CA GLN A 28 -0.59 9.03 -15.58
C GLN A 28 -1.89 8.27 -15.86
N GLU A 29 -2.33 7.34 -14.97
CA GLU A 29 -3.61 6.65 -15.15
C GLU A 29 -4.81 7.62 -15.11
N ALA A 30 -4.72 8.69 -14.35
CA ALA A 30 -5.76 9.71 -14.29
C ALA A 30 -5.94 10.49 -15.62
N THR A 31 -4.95 10.46 -16.49
CA THR A 31 -4.97 11.18 -17.78
C THR A 31 -5.30 10.28 -18.99
N ARG A 32 -5.43 8.97 -18.80
CA ARG A 32 -5.67 8.01 -19.87
C ARG A 32 -7.14 7.90 -20.23
N SER A 33 -7.49 8.13 -21.48
CA SER A 33 -8.89 8.13 -21.97
C SER A 33 -9.58 6.76 -21.91
N HIS A 34 -8.82 5.65 -22.00
CA HIS A 34 -9.38 4.30 -21.88
C HIS A 34 -9.62 3.86 -20.41
N VAL A 35 -9.09 4.60 -19.44
CA VAL A 35 -9.40 4.38 -18.03
C VAL A 35 -10.75 5.01 -17.72
N PRO A 36 -11.73 4.28 -17.16
CA PRO A 36 -13.04 4.81 -16.82
C PRO A 36 -12.95 6.06 -15.93
N LEU A 37 -13.83 7.01 -16.13
CA LEU A 37 -13.71 8.35 -15.56
C LEU A 37 -13.66 8.37 -14.02
N LEU A 38 -14.47 7.55 -13.35
CA LEU A 38 -14.46 7.46 -11.88
C LEU A 38 -13.22 6.72 -11.34
N GLU A 39 -12.61 5.86 -12.14
CA GLU A 39 -11.31 5.26 -11.79
C GLU A 39 -10.18 6.29 -11.95
N ARG A 40 -10.24 7.16 -12.97
CA ARG A 40 -9.31 8.29 -13.11
C ARG A 40 -9.36 9.20 -11.87
N MET A 41 -10.56 9.47 -11.36
CA MET A 41 -10.76 10.19 -10.10
C MET A 41 -10.12 9.45 -8.91
N ALA A 42 -10.29 8.13 -8.84
CA ALA A 42 -9.68 7.31 -7.79
C ALA A 42 -8.14 7.33 -7.88
N PHE A 43 -7.55 7.29 -9.07
CA PHE A 43 -6.09 7.39 -9.26
C PHE A 43 -5.53 8.74 -8.79
N LEU A 44 -6.26 9.86 -8.97
CA LEU A 44 -5.90 11.15 -8.37
C LEU A 44 -5.84 11.05 -6.83
N GLY A 45 -6.81 10.38 -6.24
CA GLY A 45 -6.86 10.13 -4.80
C GLY A 45 -5.70 9.26 -4.31
N ILE A 46 -5.38 8.17 -5.02
CA ILE A 46 -4.27 7.26 -4.72
C ILE A 46 -2.93 8.01 -4.80
N TYR A 47 -2.71 8.79 -5.87
CA TYR A 47 -1.50 9.60 -6.03
C TYR A 47 -1.29 10.54 -4.84
N SER A 48 -2.33 11.28 -4.45
CA SER A 48 -2.28 12.23 -3.35
C SER A 48 -2.01 11.54 -2.01
N ASN A 49 -2.71 10.42 -1.73
CA ASN A 49 -2.50 9.65 -0.50
C ASN A 49 -1.08 9.09 -0.38
N ASN A 50 -0.55 8.57 -1.47
CA ASN A 50 0.82 8.06 -1.52
C ASN A 50 1.85 9.18 -1.28
N LEU A 51 1.62 10.35 -1.89
CA LEU A 51 2.49 11.51 -1.72
C LEU A 51 2.50 11.99 -0.27
N ASP A 52 1.32 12.07 0.38
CA ASP A 52 1.21 12.45 1.79
C ASP A 52 1.98 11.47 2.69
N GLU A 53 1.86 10.16 2.47
CA GLU A 53 2.61 9.15 3.22
C GLU A 53 4.13 9.28 2.99
N PHE A 54 4.54 9.52 1.75
CA PHE A 54 5.95 9.70 1.40
C PHE A 54 6.57 10.92 2.14
N PHE A 55 5.89 12.04 2.14
CA PHE A 55 6.35 13.23 2.85
C PHE A 55 6.40 12.99 4.37
N ARG A 56 5.33 12.39 4.93
CA ARG A 56 5.22 12.10 6.36
C ARG A 56 6.33 11.17 6.88
N VAL A 57 6.76 10.21 6.05
CA VAL A 57 7.70 9.16 6.49
C VAL A 57 9.10 9.40 5.94
N ARG A 58 9.22 9.60 4.62
CA ARG A 58 10.52 9.59 3.95
C ARG A 58 11.16 10.97 3.94
N VAL A 59 10.42 11.99 3.52
CA VAL A 59 10.93 13.37 3.50
C VAL A 59 11.23 13.82 4.92
N ALA A 60 10.33 13.57 5.89
CA ALA A 60 10.55 13.88 7.30
C ALA A 60 11.84 13.22 7.85
N SER A 61 12.08 11.93 7.53
CA SER A 61 13.31 11.25 7.93
C SER A 61 14.57 11.87 7.30
N GLN A 62 14.52 12.25 6.02
CA GLN A 62 15.64 12.91 5.34
C GLN A 62 15.89 14.33 5.88
N SER A 63 14.84 15.06 6.24
CA SER A 63 14.95 16.39 6.86
C SER A 63 15.68 16.31 8.20
N ARG A 64 15.33 15.35 9.07
CA ARG A 64 16.05 15.11 10.33
C ARG A 64 17.54 14.82 10.11
N ILE A 65 17.88 14.02 9.10
CA ILE A 65 19.28 13.75 8.75
C ILE A 65 19.97 15.04 8.26
N ALA A 66 19.27 15.84 7.43
CA ALA A 66 19.81 17.09 6.90
C ALA A 66 20.05 18.17 7.97
N GLU A 67 19.32 18.12 9.08
CA GLU A 67 19.41 19.04 10.23
C GLU A 67 20.36 18.54 11.33
N CYS A 68 20.79 17.26 11.26
CA CYS A 68 21.69 16.69 12.26
C CYS A 68 22.98 17.48 12.40
N MET A 69 23.29 17.93 13.62
CA MET A 69 24.48 18.75 13.94
C MET A 69 25.73 17.91 14.20
N ASP A 70 25.62 16.59 14.26
CA ASP A 70 26.78 15.72 14.49
C ASP A 70 27.81 15.84 13.35
N LYS A 71 29.05 16.13 13.69
CA LYS A 71 30.14 16.24 12.73
C LYS A 71 30.46 14.91 12.03
N SER A 72 30.26 13.79 12.71
CA SER A 72 30.43 12.44 12.14
C SER A 72 29.46 12.13 11.00
N ALA A 73 28.29 12.76 11.00
CA ALA A 73 27.23 12.60 9.98
C ALA A 73 27.31 13.61 8.82
N ALA A 74 28.42 14.32 8.64
CA ALA A 74 28.52 15.39 7.64
C ALA A 74 28.28 14.92 6.20
N LYS A 75 28.72 13.72 5.84
CA LYS A 75 28.54 13.13 4.50
C LYS A 75 27.07 12.76 4.25
N GLU A 76 26.44 12.13 5.23
CA GLU A 76 25.02 11.73 5.20
C GLU A 76 24.12 12.97 5.13
N ARG A 77 24.44 14.00 5.89
CA ARG A 77 23.75 15.29 5.87
C ARG A 77 23.80 15.95 4.48
N GLU A 78 24.96 16.00 3.85
CA GLU A 78 25.12 16.58 2.52
C GLU A 78 24.35 15.77 1.47
N LYS A 79 24.37 14.43 1.57
CA LYS A 79 23.59 13.54 0.72
C LYS A 79 22.10 13.80 0.89
N ALA A 80 21.61 13.91 2.13
CA ALA A 80 20.21 14.18 2.43
C ALA A 80 19.76 15.54 1.86
N LYS A 81 20.56 16.60 2.02
CA LYS A 81 20.26 17.92 1.44
C LYS A 81 20.13 17.89 -0.09
N LYS A 82 21.04 17.20 -0.77
CA LYS A 82 20.97 17.02 -2.24
C LYS A 82 19.71 16.27 -2.66
N LEU A 83 19.39 15.20 -1.95
CA LEU A 83 18.21 14.39 -2.21
C LEU A 83 16.91 15.20 -2.00
N LEU A 84 16.78 15.92 -0.90
CA LEU A 84 15.64 16.80 -0.63
C LEU A 84 15.46 17.86 -1.71
N LYS A 85 16.57 18.46 -2.18
CA LYS A 85 16.53 19.43 -3.29
C LYS A 85 16.01 18.79 -4.59
N GLN A 86 16.40 17.55 -4.89
CA GLN A 86 15.92 16.83 -6.09
C GLN A 86 14.44 16.48 -5.94
N ILE A 87 14.02 15.95 -4.78
CA ILE A 87 12.60 15.66 -4.47
C ILE A 87 11.76 16.94 -4.62
N GLY A 88 12.21 18.07 -4.08
CA GLY A 88 11.51 19.35 -4.19
C GLY A 88 11.29 19.78 -5.65
N LYS A 89 12.31 19.65 -6.50
CA LYS A 89 12.20 19.97 -7.94
C LYS A 89 11.19 19.07 -8.67
N LEU A 90 11.24 17.75 -8.42
CA LEU A 90 10.30 16.80 -9.00
C LEU A 90 8.87 17.06 -8.52
N ASN A 91 8.71 17.32 -7.22
CA ASN A 91 7.41 17.61 -6.65
C ASN A 91 6.79 18.87 -7.24
N ALA A 92 7.56 19.95 -7.42
CA ALA A 92 7.07 21.19 -8.04
C ALA A 92 6.59 20.99 -9.49
N ARG A 93 7.24 20.08 -10.25
CA ARG A 93 6.77 19.69 -11.59
C ARG A 93 5.47 18.88 -11.51
N TYR A 94 5.44 17.87 -10.64
CA TYR A 94 4.31 16.92 -10.56
C TYR A 94 3.05 17.53 -9.93
N VAL A 95 3.18 18.61 -9.15
CA VAL A 95 2.03 19.40 -8.70
C VAL A 95 1.29 20.00 -9.90
N LYS A 96 1.99 20.54 -10.88
CA LYS A 96 1.37 21.07 -12.12
C LYS A 96 0.68 19.96 -12.92
N ASP A 97 1.38 18.83 -13.15
CA ASP A 97 0.81 17.67 -13.83
C ASP A 97 -0.49 17.20 -13.11
N TYR A 98 -0.51 17.27 -11.78
CA TYR A 98 -1.67 16.91 -10.97
C TYR A 98 -2.84 17.88 -11.11
N GLU A 99 -2.57 19.17 -11.05
CA GLU A 99 -3.58 20.23 -11.22
C GLU A 99 -4.23 20.16 -12.60
N GLU A 100 -3.44 19.94 -13.64
CA GLU A 100 -3.93 19.74 -15.01
C GLU A 100 -4.79 18.48 -15.11
N ALA A 101 -4.39 17.37 -14.49
CA ALA A 101 -5.16 16.14 -14.47
C ALA A 101 -6.50 16.31 -13.72
N VAL A 102 -6.51 16.98 -12.57
CA VAL A 102 -7.73 17.27 -11.80
C VAL A 102 -8.69 18.13 -12.65
N SER A 103 -8.19 19.17 -13.30
CA SER A 103 -8.99 20.05 -14.17
C SER A 103 -9.61 19.24 -15.31
N SER A 104 -8.81 18.43 -16.02
CA SER A 104 -9.29 17.58 -17.11
C SER A 104 -10.37 16.59 -16.67
N VAL A 105 -10.15 15.88 -15.56
CA VAL A 105 -11.13 14.92 -15.05
C VAL A 105 -12.42 15.62 -14.60
N THR A 106 -12.33 16.80 -14.02
CA THR A 106 -13.50 17.59 -13.61
C THR A 106 -14.32 18.05 -14.83
N GLU A 107 -13.67 18.47 -15.91
CA GLU A 107 -14.37 18.82 -17.15
C GLU A 107 -15.02 17.59 -17.81
N ASP A 108 -14.38 16.44 -17.77
CA ASP A 108 -14.95 15.20 -18.28
C ASP A 108 -16.17 14.74 -17.45
N LEU A 109 -16.19 14.97 -16.12
CA LEU A 109 -17.37 14.72 -15.28
C LEU A 109 -18.57 15.56 -15.73
N LYS A 110 -18.37 16.83 -16.10
CA LYS A 110 -19.44 17.68 -16.59
C LYS A 110 -20.05 17.15 -17.90
N LYS A 111 -19.23 16.55 -18.78
CA LYS A 111 -19.72 15.90 -20.02
C LYS A 111 -20.63 14.71 -19.74
N GLU A 112 -20.41 14.06 -18.60
CA GLU A 112 -21.23 12.95 -18.10
C GLU A 112 -22.36 13.42 -17.18
N ASN A 113 -22.69 14.74 -17.19
CA ASN A 113 -23.72 15.36 -16.34
C ASN A 113 -23.48 15.22 -14.84
N ILE A 114 -22.23 15.13 -14.39
CA ILE A 114 -21.84 15.11 -12.98
C ILE A 114 -21.13 16.44 -12.68
N TYR A 115 -21.69 17.23 -11.79
CA TYR A 115 -21.23 18.57 -11.44
C TYR A 115 -20.74 18.61 -9.98
N LEU A 116 -19.50 18.99 -9.79
CA LEU A 116 -18.96 19.28 -8.46
C LEU A 116 -19.07 20.79 -8.24
N VAL A 117 -19.97 21.20 -7.33
CA VAL A 117 -20.29 22.60 -7.09
C VAL A 117 -19.77 23.11 -5.76
N SER A 118 -19.42 24.38 -5.71
CA SER A 118 -18.99 25.08 -4.50
C SER A 118 -20.15 25.79 -3.80
N ASN A 119 -19.93 26.28 -2.58
CA ASN A 119 -20.94 26.99 -1.82
C ASN A 119 -21.39 28.33 -2.47
N SER A 120 -20.66 28.85 -3.46
CA SER A 120 -21.04 30.05 -4.22
C SER A 120 -21.92 29.77 -5.44
N GLU A 121 -22.09 28.46 -5.80
CA GLU A 121 -22.78 28.03 -7.02
C GLU A 121 -24.12 27.33 -6.73
N VAL A 122 -24.56 27.30 -5.48
CA VAL A 122 -25.80 26.64 -5.07
C VAL A 122 -27.06 27.42 -5.46
N THR A 123 -28.07 26.65 -5.94
CA THR A 123 -29.42 27.21 -6.16
C THR A 123 -30.17 27.35 -4.82
N PRO A 124 -31.27 28.15 -4.77
CA PRO A 124 -32.09 28.27 -3.56
C PRO A 124 -32.62 26.88 -3.08
N GLU A 125 -33.02 26.00 -4.00
CA GLU A 125 -33.53 24.68 -3.67
C GLU A 125 -32.42 23.76 -3.08
N GLN A 126 -31.24 23.82 -3.67
CA GLN A 126 -30.05 23.13 -3.14
C GLN A 126 -29.67 23.65 -1.76
N LEU A 127 -29.73 24.95 -1.54
CA LEU A 127 -29.47 25.57 -0.23
C LEU A 127 -30.48 25.09 0.82
N GLN A 128 -31.77 25.00 0.47
CA GLN A 128 -32.81 24.45 1.34
C GLN A 128 -32.52 22.98 1.71
N PHE A 129 -32.12 22.17 0.73
CA PHE A 129 -31.69 20.79 0.97
C PHE A 129 -30.50 20.74 1.92
N ILE A 130 -29.46 21.56 1.70
CA ILE A 130 -28.26 21.63 2.54
C ILE A 130 -28.62 21.98 3.98
N GLN A 131 -29.53 22.95 4.19
CA GLN A 131 -29.99 23.32 5.52
C GLN A 131 -30.76 22.20 6.22
N SER A 132 -31.58 21.45 5.46
CA SER A 132 -32.27 20.24 5.98
C SER A 132 -31.28 19.14 6.33
N PHE A 133 -30.32 18.88 5.44
CA PHE A 133 -29.23 17.93 5.68
C PHE A 133 -28.42 18.29 6.93
N TYR A 134 -28.13 19.58 7.13
CA TYR A 134 -27.47 20.03 8.35
C TYR A 134 -28.28 19.66 9.58
N LYS A 135 -29.57 20.02 9.61
CA LYS A 135 -30.44 19.76 10.77
C LYS A 135 -30.58 18.27 11.09
N GLU A 136 -30.64 17.42 10.04
CA GLU A 136 -30.89 15.98 10.20
C GLU A 136 -29.61 15.16 10.44
N LYS A 137 -28.47 15.56 9.83
CA LYS A 137 -27.25 14.72 9.79
C LYS A 137 -26.05 15.37 10.49
N LEU A 138 -25.92 16.69 10.46
CA LEU A 138 -24.72 17.39 10.93
C LEU A 138 -24.93 18.08 12.28
N ASN A 139 -26.16 18.41 12.62
CA ASN A 139 -26.48 19.04 13.92
C ASN A 139 -26.06 18.15 15.08
N GLY A 140 -25.28 18.72 16.01
CA GLY A 140 -24.69 17.96 17.12
C GLY A 140 -23.38 17.25 16.79
N LEU A 141 -23.01 17.05 15.52
CA LEU A 141 -21.70 16.57 15.11
C LEU A 141 -20.68 17.68 14.92
N ILE A 142 -21.14 18.88 14.59
CA ILE A 142 -20.30 20.05 14.35
C ILE A 142 -20.42 20.97 15.57
N VAL A 143 -19.35 21.05 16.35
CA VAL A 143 -19.26 21.93 17.52
C VAL A 143 -18.11 22.92 17.31
N PRO A 144 -18.40 24.23 17.18
CA PRO A 144 -17.37 25.25 17.08
C PRO A 144 -16.51 25.29 18.36
N VAL A 145 -15.21 25.36 18.19
CA VAL A 145 -14.27 25.54 19.30
C VAL A 145 -13.53 26.86 19.11
N TRP A 146 -13.71 27.76 20.07
CA TRP A 146 -13.07 29.05 20.04
C TRP A 146 -11.56 28.96 20.19
N PHE A 147 -10.80 29.70 19.39
CA PHE A 147 -9.34 29.76 19.51
C PHE A 147 -8.87 30.24 20.89
N SER A 148 -9.67 31.00 21.61
CA SER A 148 -9.36 31.44 22.95
C SER A 148 -9.45 30.32 24.01
N ALA A 149 -10.26 29.29 23.77
CA ALA A 149 -10.61 28.30 24.79
C ALA A 149 -9.66 27.11 24.87
N VAL A 150 -9.08 26.63 23.76
CA VAL A 150 -8.35 25.37 23.68
C VAL A 150 -7.05 25.46 22.89
N LYS A 151 -6.07 24.64 23.22
CA LYS A 151 -4.92 24.31 22.38
C LYS A 151 -5.36 23.25 21.36
N LEU A 152 -5.04 23.46 20.08
CA LEU A 152 -5.36 22.51 19.01
C LEU A 152 -4.66 21.15 19.20
N LEU A 153 -3.55 21.15 19.92
CA LEU A 153 -2.77 19.96 20.27
C LEU A 153 -3.55 18.92 21.10
N ASP A 154 -4.64 19.31 21.76
CA ASP A 154 -5.46 18.40 22.54
C ASP A 154 -6.41 17.55 21.67
N TYR A 155 -6.49 17.82 20.34
CA TYR A 155 -7.33 17.07 19.42
C TYR A 155 -6.67 15.77 18.97
N GLU A 156 -7.42 14.67 19.08
CA GLU A 156 -6.91 13.30 18.88
C GLU A 156 -6.68 12.90 17.42
N ASN A 157 -7.25 13.63 16.42
CA ASN A 157 -7.28 13.20 15.03
C ASN A 157 -6.49 14.12 14.11
N ASP A 158 -5.24 13.79 13.85
CA ASP A 158 -4.35 14.48 12.91
C ASP A 158 -4.61 14.14 11.42
N GLU A 159 -5.51 13.21 11.13
CA GLU A 159 -5.94 12.87 9.75
C GLU A 159 -7.16 13.64 9.29
N ASN A 160 -7.85 14.34 10.20
CA ASN A 160 -9.06 15.08 9.91
C ASN A 160 -8.77 16.42 9.23
N ILE A 161 -9.80 16.93 8.57
CA ILE A 161 -9.80 18.26 7.98
C ILE A 161 -10.50 19.20 8.96
N TYR A 162 -9.96 20.39 9.08
CA TYR A 162 -10.50 21.42 9.92
C TYR A 162 -10.83 22.67 9.08
N LEU A 163 -11.85 23.41 9.47
CA LEU A 163 -12.11 24.76 8.98
C LEU A 163 -11.68 25.76 10.06
N ALA A 164 -10.78 26.65 9.71
CA ALA A 164 -10.52 27.87 10.46
C ALA A 164 -11.58 28.90 10.08
N VAL A 165 -12.41 29.25 11.03
CA VAL A 165 -13.57 30.13 10.81
C VAL A 165 -13.32 31.48 11.47
N LYS A 166 -13.56 32.55 10.71
CA LYS A 166 -13.64 33.89 11.21
C LYS A 166 -15.10 34.35 11.13
N VAL A 167 -15.66 34.66 12.26
CA VAL A 167 -17.00 35.27 12.37
C VAL A 167 -16.88 36.70 12.75
N SER A 168 -17.68 37.57 12.15
CA SER A 168 -17.62 39.01 12.44
C SER A 168 -19.00 39.63 12.44
N LYS A 169 -19.12 40.77 13.14
CA LYS A 169 -20.29 41.61 13.17
C LYS A 169 -19.92 42.98 12.69
N ASN A 170 -20.67 43.47 11.69
CA ASN A 170 -20.57 44.83 11.21
C ASN A 170 -21.39 45.76 12.15
N GLY A 171 -20.88 46.93 12.48
CA GLY A 171 -21.57 47.90 13.34
C GLY A 171 -20.62 48.93 13.95
N ASN A 172 -21.12 49.76 14.84
CA ASN A 172 -20.35 50.84 15.49
C ASN A 172 -19.15 50.33 16.32
N LYS A 173 -19.12 49.05 16.66
CA LYS A 173 -17.96 48.35 17.26
C LYS A 173 -17.78 47.04 16.49
N PRO A 174 -16.94 46.99 15.46
CA PRO A 174 -16.69 45.77 14.73
C PRO A 174 -16.03 44.76 15.65
N MET A 175 -16.60 43.57 15.75
CA MET A 175 -16.10 42.45 16.54
C MET A 175 -15.78 41.30 15.60
N ALA A 176 -14.66 40.65 15.79
CA ALA A 176 -14.29 39.46 15.06
C ALA A 176 -13.81 38.39 16.04
N ASP A 177 -14.41 37.22 15.96
CA ASP A 177 -14.01 36.03 16.71
C ASP A 177 -13.56 34.89 15.79
N TYR A 178 -12.80 33.97 16.32
CA TYR A 178 -12.15 32.93 15.58
C TYR A 178 -12.44 31.55 16.22
N ALA A 179 -12.93 30.65 15.41
CA ALA A 179 -13.20 29.27 15.82
C ALA A 179 -12.61 28.30 14.82
N PHE A 180 -12.47 27.05 15.20
CA PHE A 180 -12.26 25.98 14.26
C PHE A 180 -13.37 24.93 14.40
N LEU A 181 -13.61 24.24 13.28
CA LEU A 181 -14.57 23.17 13.14
C LEU A 181 -13.84 21.94 12.62
N GLU A 182 -14.06 20.79 13.23
CA GLU A 182 -13.65 19.51 12.69
C GLU A 182 -14.71 18.98 11.73
N LEU A 183 -14.32 18.51 10.54
CA LEU A 183 -15.24 17.93 9.57
C LEU A 183 -15.52 16.48 9.91
N PRO A 184 -16.79 16.06 10.11
CA PRO A 184 -17.16 14.68 10.45
C PRO A 184 -17.15 13.76 9.21
N VAL A 185 -16.04 13.75 8.44
CA VAL A 185 -15.88 12.96 7.20
C VAL A 185 -16.06 11.48 7.43
N ASN A 186 -15.63 10.97 8.58
CA ASN A 186 -15.75 9.55 8.93
C ASN A 186 -17.20 9.09 9.14
N ILE A 187 -18.12 10.01 9.42
CA ILE A 187 -19.54 9.74 9.68
C ILE A 187 -20.38 10.03 8.44
N CYS A 188 -20.19 11.23 7.85
CA CYS A 188 -21.04 11.72 6.77
C CYS A 188 -20.48 11.51 5.36
N GLY A 189 -19.23 11.02 5.26
CA GLY A 189 -18.50 10.99 3.99
C GLY A 189 -17.95 12.36 3.61
N ARG A 190 -17.22 12.40 2.50
CA ARG A 190 -16.55 13.61 2.01
C ARG A 190 -17.41 14.41 1.03
N PHE A 191 -18.29 13.70 0.32
CA PHE A 191 -19.14 14.26 -0.72
C PHE A 191 -20.60 14.12 -0.34
N VAL A 192 -21.38 15.16 -0.55
CA VAL A 192 -22.83 15.17 -0.36
C VAL A 192 -23.46 15.32 -1.73
N GLN A 193 -24.33 14.36 -2.09
CA GLN A 193 -25.12 14.47 -3.30
C GLN A 193 -26.31 15.40 -3.02
N LEU A 194 -26.41 16.44 -3.84
CA LEU A 194 -27.51 17.39 -3.82
C LEU A 194 -28.65 16.85 -4.71
N PRO A 195 -29.87 17.43 -4.62
CA PRO A 195 -30.95 17.06 -5.51
C PRO A 195 -30.57 17.22 -6.98
N ASP A 196 -30.88 16.23 -7.78
CA ASP A 196 -30.67 16.24 -9.22
C ASP A 196 -31.62 17.27 -9.86
N HIS A 197 -31.13 17.96 -10.90
CA HIS A 197 -31.92 18.91 -11.66
C HIS A 197 -31.61 18.77 -13.16
N GLU A 198 -32.62 18.71 -14.03
CA GLU A 198 -32.45 18.58 -15.49
C GLU A 198 -31.59 17.40 -15.93
N ASN A 199 -31.72 16.25 -15.30
CA ASN A 199 -30.88 15.05 -15.51
C ASN A 199 -29.38 15.27 -15.25
N LYS A 200 -29.05 16.26 -14.41
CA LYS A 200 -27.69 16.51 -13.93
C LYS A 200 -27.58 16.16 -12.48
N SER A 201 -26.53 15.44 -12.14
CA SER A 201 -26.19 15.08 -10.76
C SER A 201 -25.24 16.10 -10.17
N TYR A 202 -25.54 16.57 -8.98
CA TYR A 202 -24.76 17.58 -8.29
C TYR A 202 -24.12 17.02 -7.02
N LEU A 203 -22.83 17.25 -6.88
CA LEU A 203 -22.06 16.86 -5.70
C LEU A 203 -21.43 18.10 -5.07
N MET A 204 -21.30 18.08 -3.76
CA MET A 204 -20.62 19.12 -3.02
C MET A 204 -19.68 18.52 -1.98
N TYR A 205 -18.50 19.12 -1.80
CA TYR A 205 -17.65 18.79 -0.67
C TYR A 205 -18.33 19.12 0.66
N LEU A 206 -18.17 18.25 1.65
CA LEU A 206 -18.70 18.50 3.01
C LEU A 206 -18.22 19.82 3.60
N ASP A 207 -17.03 20.29 3.22
CA ASP A 207 -16.50 21.64 3.57
C ASP A 207 -17.45 22.75 3.15
N ASP A 208 -17.92 22.67 1.91
CA ASP A 208 -18.82 23.71 1.35
C ASP A 208 -20.24 23.58 1.87
N VAL A 209 -20.72 22.35 2.13
CA VAL A 209 -21.97 22.14 2.86
C VAL A 209 -21.92 22.84 4.21
N ILE A 210 -20.82 22.68 4.95
CA ILE A 210 -20.64 23.34 6.25
C ILE A 210 -20.51 24.87 6.09
N ARG A 211 -19.79 25.35 5.06
CA ARG A 211 -19.72 26.81 4.76
C ARG A 211 -21.08 27.40 4.51
N CYS A 212 -21.99 26.73 3.78
CA CYS A 212 -23.37 27.15 3.62
C CYS A 212 -24.15 27.21 4.93
N CYS A 213 -23.80 26.37 5.90
CA CYS A 213 -24.49 26.20 7.18
C CYS A 213 -23.87 27.03 8.33
N LEU A 214 -22.78 27.78 8.10
CA LEU A 214 -22.16 28.57 9.17
C LEU A 214 -23.15 29.53 9.89
N PRO A 215 -24.12 30.19 9.21
CA PRO A 215 -25.14 30.95 9.91
C PRO A 215 -25.95 30.10 10.91
N LEU A 216 -26.22 28.83 10.63
CA LEU A 216 -26.93 27.92 11.53
C LEU A 216 -26.00 27.40 12.65
N VAL A 217 -24.72 27.16 12.36
CA VAL A 217 -23.72 26.73 13.34
C VAL A 217 -23.50 27.78 14.44
N PHE A 218 -23.55 29.06 14.07
CA PHE A 218 -23.36 30.20 14.98
C PHE A 218 -24.66 30.95 15.28
N GLU A 219 -25.82 30.26 15.11
CA GLU A 219 -27.13 30.84 15.36
C GLU A 219 -27.25 31.41 16.80
N GLY A 220 -27.90 32.53 16.94
CA GLY A 220 -28.13 33.19 18.25
C GLY A 220 -26.94 34.00 18.78
N LEU A 221 -25.76 33.99 18.14
CA LEU A 221 -24.58 34.73 18.59
C LEU A 221 -24.46 36.13 17.96
N GLY A 222 -25.34 36.44 17.01
CA GLY A 222 -25.47 37.78 16.42
C GLY A 222 -24.35 38.20 15.47
N TYR A 223 -23.65 37.25 14.85
CA TYR A 223 -22.72 37.50 13.76
C TYR A 223 -23.48 37.64 12.42
N ASP A 224 -22.92 38.40 11.50
CA ASP A 224 -23.50 38.67 10.19
C ASP A 224 -22.58 38.33 9.00
N LYS A 225 -21.30 38.01 9.29
CA LYS A 225 -20.32 37.60 8.27
C LYS A 225 -19.54 36.38 8.74
N TYR A 226 -19.38 35.41 7.81
CA TYR A 226 -18.74 34.11 8.06
C TYR A 226 -17.73 33.83 6.94
N GLU A 227 -16.51 33.58 7.32
CA GLU A 227 -15.41 33.19 6.41
C GLU A 227 -14.76 31.92 6.94
N ALA A 228 -14.59 30.89 6.11
CA ALA A 228 -14.02 29.61 6.54
C ALA A 228 -13.03 29.03 5.53
N TYR A 229 -11.88 28.62 6.01
CA TYR A 229 -10.76 28.14 5.23
C TYR A 229 -10.29 26.79 5.74
N ALA A 230 -10.09 25.85 4.80
CA ALA A 230 -9.67 24.49 5.17
C ALA A 230 -8.18 24.44 5.54
N PHE A 231 -7.87 23.67 6.55
CA PHE A 231 -6.51 23.28 6.86
C PHE A 231 -6.45 21.87 7.41
N LYS A 232 -5.27 21.27 7.28
CA LYS A 232 -4.94 19.96 7.82
C LYS A 232 -3.56 20.01 8.45
N PHE A 233 -3.39 19.35 9.57
CA PHE A 233 -2.07 19.15 10.16
C PHE A 233 -1.77 17.66 10.30
N THR A 234 -0.51 17.30 10.29
CA THR A 234 -0.05 15.92 10.50
C THR A 234 1.02 15.91 11.58
N ARG A 235 1.00 14.89 12.42
CA ARG A 235 1.97 14.67 13.49
C ARG A 235 3.03 13.65 13.07
N ASP A 236 4.11 13.56 13.83
CA ASP A 236 5.10 12.51 13.62
C ASP A 236 4.45 11.13 13.73
N ALA A 237 4.66 10.31 12.70
CA ALA A 237 4.16 8.94 12.66
C ALA A 237 5.11 7.94 13.34
N GLU A 238 6.28 8.38 13.78
CA GLU A 238 7.20 7.52 14.53
C GLU A 238 6.67 7.26 15.93
N MET A 239 6.67 5.99 16.29
CA MET A 239 6.19 5.52 17.58
C MET A 239 7.39 5.19 18.46
N GLU A 240 7.59 5.96 19.52
CA GLU A 240 8.54 5.59 20.57
C GLU A 240 7.97 4.43 21.38
N ILE A 241 8.65 3.31 21.38
CA ILE A 241 8.32 2.14 22.21
C ILE A 241 9.18 2.22 23.45
N ASP A 242 8.50 2.31 24.60
CA ASP A 242 9.13 2.30 25.91
C ASP A 242 9.97 1.01 26.12
N ASN A 243 11.25 1.16 26.44
CA ASN A 243 12.18 0.07 26.66
C ASN A 243 12.05 -0.56 28.07
N ASP A 244 11.03 -0.24 28.84
CA ASP A 244 10.79 -0.84 30.14
C ASP A 244 10.54 -2.35 30.02
N LEU A 245 11.46 -3.16 30.51
CA LEU A 245 11.41 -4.62 30.50
C LEU A 245 10.27 -5.24 31.32
N ARG A 246 9.62 -4.44 32.19
CA ARG A 246 8.54 -4.90 33.09
C ARG A 246 7.16 -4.85 32.47
N THR A 247 7.00 -4.12 31.38
CA THR A 247 5.71 -3.91 30.72
C THR A 247 5.58 -4.86 29.52
N GLY A 248 4.47 -5.57 29.41
CA GLY A 248 4.22 -6.50 28.28
C GLY A 248 4.14 -5.77 26.93
N THR A 249 4.59 -6.44 25.86
CA THR A 249 4.67 -5.88 24.50
C THR A 249 3.37 -5.25 24.00
N LEU A 250 2.23 -5.89 24.26
CA LEU A 250 0.90 -5.37 23.89
C LEU A 250 0.59 -4.04 24.59
N GLN A 251 0.93 -3.93 25.90
CA GLN A 251 0.70 -2.70 26.67
C GLN A 251 1.64 -1.58 26.22
N LYS A 252 2.92 -1.90 25.92
CA LYS A 252 3.89 -0.93 25.39
C LYS A 252 3.41 -0.34 24.07
N ILE A 253 2.97 -1.19 23.13
CA ILE A 253 2.49 -0.75 21.84
C ILE A 253 1.17 0.03 21.97
N SER A 254 0.26 -0.42 22.84
CA SER A 254 -0.98 0.32 23.13
C SER A 254 -0.70 1.71 23.73
N LYS A 255 0.31 1.83 24.62
CA LYS A 255 0.79 3.10 25.17
C LYS A 255 1.46 3.96 24.09
N GLY A 256 2.32 3.37 23.25
CA GLY A 256 2.97 4.05 22.12
C GLY A 256 1.97 4.58 21.08
N VAL A 257 0.92 3.81 20.74
CA VAL A 257 -0.17 4.28 19.87
C VAL A 257 -0.91 5.47 20.50
N LYS A 258 -1.13 5.47 21.81
CA LYS A 258 -1.74 6.61 22.51
C LYS A 258 -0.80 7.82 22.57
N SER A 259 0.51 7.62 22.79
CA SER A 259 1.47 8.73 22.86
C SER A 259 1.71 9.36 21.49
N ARG A 260 1.68 8.58 20.39
CA ARG A 260 1.75 9.10 19.01
C ARG A 260 0.65 10.12 18.71
N LYS A 261 -0.55 9.93 19.27
CA LYS A 261 -1.66 10.89 19.15
C LYS A 261 -1.38 12.25 19.82
N LYS A 262 -0.37 12.32 20.70
CA LYS A 262 0.06 13.53 21.40
C LYS A 262 1.38 14.10 20.87
N GLY A 263 1.94 13.55 19.79
CA GLY A 263 3.17 14.02 19.17
C GLY A 263 3.05 15.45 18.64
N GLU A 264 4.19 16.14 18.48
CA GLU A 264 4.22 17.50 17.92
C GLU A 264 3.75 17.51 16.46
N PRO A 265 3.03 18.55 16.01
CA PRO A 265 2.68 18.72 14.60
C PRO A 265 3.97 18.90 13.77
N LEU A 266 4.09 18.16 12.66
CA LEU A 266 5.23 18.25 11.76
C LEU A 266 4.93 19.09 10.51
N ARG A 267 3.67 19.16 10.12
CA ARG A 267 3.27 19.75 8.85
C ARG A 267 1.86 20.32 8.93
N VAL A 268 1.67 21.51 8.38
CA VAL A 268 0.36 22.10 8.14
C VAL A 268 0.17 22.36 6.65
N ILE A 269 -0.96 21.96 6.12
CA ILE A 269 -1.41 22.29 4.77
C ILE A 269 -2.65 23.15 4.91
N TYR A 270 -2.72 24.25 4.20
CA TYR A 270 -3.81 25.21 4.35
C TYR A 270 -4.27 25.77 3.00
N ASP A 271 -5.53 26.23 2.96
CA ASP A 271 -6.14 26.93 1.83
C ASP A 271 -5.36 28.23 1.54
N ASN A 272 -4.83 28.39 0.33
CA ASN A 272 -4.04 29.55 -0.09
C ASN A 272 -4.82 30.88 -0.05
N ASN A 273 -6.15 30.81 0.00
CA ASN A 273 -7.00 32.00 0.19
C ASN A 273 -7.16 32.39 1.67
N MET A 274 -6.60 31.62 2.61
CA MET A 274 -6.68 31.90 4.05
C MET A 274 -5.95 33.25 4.37
N PRO A 275 -6.63 34.22 5.01
CA PRO A 275 -5.99 35.48 5.41
C PRO A 275 -4.77 35.23 6.33
N LYS A 276 -3.72 36.01 6.13
CA LYS A 276 -2.45 35.85 6.88
C LYS A 276 -2.61 36.01 8.40
N ASP A 277 -3.54 36.85 8.86
CA ASP A 277 -3.84 37.01 10.27
C ASP A 277 -4.49 35.74 10.88
N LEU A 278 -5.39 35.11 10.13
CA LEU A 278 -6.00 33.82 10.51
C LEU A 278 -4.98 32.69 10.52
N LEU A 279 -4.13 32.59 9.47
CA LEU A 279 -3.08 31.63 9.40
C LEU A 279 -2.11 31.72 10.60
N LYS A 280 -1.67 32.95 10.93
CA LYS A 280 -0.81 33.17 12.12
C LYS A 280 -1.46 32.66 13.42
N ARG A 281 -2.78 32.83 13.56
CA ARG A 281 -3.52 32.32 14.72
C ARG A 281 -3.59 30.80 14.73
N VAL A 282 -3.81 30.16 13.58
CA VAL A 282 -3.79 28.70 13.44
C VAL A 282 -2.42 28.16 13.83
N LEU A 283 -1.33 28.69 13.25
CA LEU A 283 0.05 28.25 13.54
C LEU A 283 0.40 28.43 15.02
N LYS A 284 0.04 29.56 15.62
CA LYS A 284 0.24 29.79 17.06
C LYS A 284 -0.48 28.76 17.92
N LYS A 285 -1.68 28.31 17.51
CA LYS A 285 -2.44 27.28 18.25
C LYS A 285 -1.84 25.87 18.07
N LEU A 286 -1.19 25.62 16.96
CA LEU A 286 -0.46 24.38 16.68
C LEU A 286 0.96 24.39 17.28
N GLU A 287 1.38 25.50 17.94
CA GLU A 287 2.72 25.68 18.50
C GLU A 287 3.85 25.49 17.45
N LEU A 288 3.57 25.88 16.20
CA LEU A 288 4.54 25.82 15.10
C LEU A 288 5.25 27.16 14.94
N ASP A 289 6.56 27.14 15.17
CA ASP A 289 7.44 28.33 15.04
C ASP A 289 8.17 28.36 13.68
N SER A 290 8.22 27.25 12.95
CA SER A 290 8.97 27.11 11.69
C SER A 290 8.05 27.23 10.47
N LEU A 291 8.42 28.09 9.52
CA LEU A 291 7.71 28.26 8.24
C LEU A 291 7.94 27.08 7.28
N ASP A 292 8.98 26.25 7.51
CA ASP A 292 9.36 25.17 6.60
C ASP A 292 8.39 23.99 6.59
N THR A 293 7.52 23.90 7.58
CA THR A 293 6.50 22.85 7.71
C THR A 293 5.11 23.29 7.26
N VAL A 294 4.97 24.53 6.78
CA VAL A 294 3.71 25.15 6.40
C VAL A 294 3.60 25.21 4.87
N ILE A 295 2.58 24.55 4.29
CA ILE A 295 2.43 24.37 2.84
C ILE A 295 1.12 24.96 2.38
N GLU A 296 1.20 25.85 1.40
CA GLU A 296 0.04 26.35 0.66
C GLU A 296 -0.55 25.24 -0.23
N SER A 297 -1.87 25.16 -0.28
CA SER A 297 -2.60 24.23 -1.12
C SER A 297 -3.89 24.88 -1.63
N GLY A 298 -4.64 24.17 -2.46
CA GLY A 298 -5.95 24.63 -2.92
C GLY A 298 -7.00 24.67 -1.81
N ARG A 299 -8.22 25.05 -2.18
CA ARG A 299 -9.39 25.21 -1.31
C ARG A 299 -9.75 23.94 -0.51
N TYR A 300 -9.58 22.77 -1.12
CA TYR A 300 -9.92 21.48 -0.51
C TYR A 300 -8.66 20.71 -0.12
N GLN A 301 -8.70 20.13 1.06
CA GLN A 301 -7.60 19.32 1.59
C GLN A 301 -7.96 17.84 1.49
N ASN A 302 -6.95 16.97 1.67
CA ASN A 302 -7.15 15.51 1.79
C ASN A 302 -7.72 14.85 0.54
N HIS A 303 -7.09 15.07 -0.61
CA HIS A 303 -7.52 14.54 -1.91
C HIS A 303 -7.62 13.01 -1.97
N LYS A 304 -7.10 12.27 -0.98
CA LYS A 304 -7.33 10.82 -0.86
C LYS A 304 -8.82 10.44 -0.88
N ASP A 305 -9.69 11.37 -0.48
CA ASP A 305 -11.13 11.14 -0.45
C ASP A 305 -11.74 10.97 -1.85
N LEU A 306 -11.03 11.39 -2.92
CA LEU A 306 -11.40 11.15 -4.31
C LEU A 306 -11.49 9.65 -4.64
N MET A 307 -10.79 8.77 -3.89
CA MET A 307 -10.95 7.32 -4.01
C MET A 307 -12.38 6.83 -3.67
N LYS A 308 -13.16 7.64 -2.97
CA LYS A 308 -14.54 7.33 -2.57
C LYS A 308 -15.55 8.26 -3.25
N PHE A 309 -15.17 8.82 -4.39
CA PHE A 309 -16.07 9.70 -5.14
C PHE A 309 -17.35 8.94 -5.53
N PRO A 310 -18.55 9.51 -5.28
CA PRO A 310 -19.83 8.85 -5.57
C PRO A 310 -20.03 8.64 -7.08
N ASP A 311 -20.67 7.55 -7.45
CA ASP A 311 -20.94 7.26 -8.86
C ASP A 311 -22.25 7.89 -9.39
N CYS A 312 -23.06 8.44 -8.53
CA CYS A 312 -24.33 9.08 -8.87
C CYS A 312 -25.20 8.25 -9.81
N GLY A 313 -25.12 6.91 -9.73
CA GLY A 313 -25.82 6.00 -10.63
C GLY A 313 -25.12 5.71 -11.96
N HIS A 314 -23.98 6.32 -12.25
CA HIS A 314 -23.19 6.11 -13.48
C HIS A 314 -22.19 4.95 -13.34
N SER A 315 -22.69 3.73 -13.15
CA SER A 315 -21.84 2.53 -13.01
C SER A 315 -20.97 2.21 -14.24
N ASN A 316 -21.36 2.71 -15.41
CA ASN A 316 -20.61 2.61 -16.67
C ASN A 316 -19.29 3.41 -16.65
N LEU A 317 -19.15 4.36 -15.74
CA LEU A 317 -17.92 5.16 -15.54
C LEU A 317 -16.90 4.49 -14.62
N LYS A 318 -17.13 3.22 -14.24
CA LYS A 318 -16.20 2.36 -13.47
C LYS A 318 -15.78 1.16 -14.30
N TYR A 319 -14.72 0.51 -13.89
CA TYR A 319 -14.35 -0.77 -14.51
C TYR A 319 -15.48 -1.78 -14.38
N PRO A 320 -15.78 -2.57 -15.45
CA PRO A 320 -16.72 -3.67 -15.37
C PRO A 320 -16.29 -4.65 -14.27
N LYS A 321 -17.25 -5.19 -13.53
CA LYS A 321 -16.97 -6.15 -12.46
C LYS A 321 -16.42 -7.46 -13.05
N TRP A 322 -15.32 -7.94 -12.48
CA TRP A 322 -14.78 -9.28 -12.73
C TRP A 322 -15.02 -10.14 -11.50
N PRO A 323 -16.05 -10.99 -11.50
CA PRO A 323 -16.31 -11.90 -10.38
C PRO A 323 -15.13 -12.84 -10.17
N PRO A 324 -14.67 -13.05 -8.93
CA PRO A 324 -13.63 -14.03 -8.68
C PRO A 324 -14.06 -15.45 -9.07
N ILE A 325 -13.18 -16.14 -9.79
CA ILE A 325 -13.42 -17.48 -10.33
C ILE A 325 -13.17 -18.52 -9.23
N LEU A 326 -14.11 -19.41 -8.99
CA LEU A 326 -13.90 -20.57 -8.14
C LEU A 326 -13.31 -21.71 -9.00
N LYS A 327 -12.03 -22.07 -8.75
CA LYS A 327 -11.39 -23.16 -9.49
C LYS A 327 -12.15 -24.48 -9.29
N LYS A 328 -12.51 -25.20 -10.36
CA LYS A 328 -13.21 -26.49 -10.31
C LYS A 328 -12.52 -27.49 -9.38
N GLU A 329 -11.19 -27.54 -9.41
CA GLU A 329 -10.41 -28.43 -8.54
C GLU A 329 -10.53 -28.12 -7.04
N LEU A 330 -10.93 -26.89 -6.67
CA LEU A 330 -11.15 -26.45 -5.30
C LEU A 330 -12.64 -26.34 -4.94
N ASP A 331 -13.52 -26.63 -5.87
CA ASP A 331 -14.97 -26.65 -5.66
C ASP A 331 -15.46 -28.06 -5.26
N GLY A 332 -16.75 -28.12 -4.87
CA GLY A 332 -17.44 -29.36 -4.53
C GLY A 332 -17.36 -29.76 -3.05
N PRO A 333 -18.01 -30.86 -2.68
CA PRO A 333 -18.16 -31.34 -1.30
C PRO A 333 -16.93 -32.08 -0.75
N GLU A 334 -15.96 -32.36 -1.58
CA GLU A 334 -14.79 -33.12 -1.22
C GLU A 334 -13.84 -32.35 -0.28
N SER A 335 -13.09 -33.08 0.55
CA SER A 335 -12.14 -32.51 1.48
C SER A 335 -11.02 -31.79 0.74
N LEU A 336 -10.89 -30.48 0.99
CA LEU A 336 -9.77 -29.68 0.47
C LEU A 336 -8.43 -30.09 1.08
N LEU A 337 -8.43 -30.48 2.36
CA LEU A 337 -7.21 -30.98 3.01
C LEU A 337 -6.68 -32.24 2.30
N LYS A 338 -7.55 -33.19 1.95
CA LYS A 338 -7.18 -34.38 1.16
C LYS A 338 -6.68 -33.99 -0.23
N LYS A 339 -7.40 -33.11 -0.93
CA LYS A 339 -6.98 -32.64 -2.27
C LYS A 339 -5.59 -32.03 -2.27
N ILE A 340 -5.22 -31.30 -1.18
CA ILE A 340 -3.89 -30.71 -1.02
C ILE A 340 -2.83 -31.78 -0.68
N GLN A 341 -3.21 -32.81 0.11
CA GLN A 341 -2.32 -33.92 0.40
C GLN A 341 -1.98 -34.76 -0.83
N GLU A 342 -2.89 -34.84 -1.80
CA GLU A 342 -2.72 -35.59 -3.04
C GLU A 342 -1.89 -34.84 -4.08
N LYS A 343 -2.08 -33.52 -4.19
CA LYS A 343 -1.41 -32.66 -5.16
C LYS A 343 -1.38 -31.21 -4.69
N ASP A 344 -0.32 -30.49 -5.00
CA ASP A 344 -0.21 -29.05 -4.77
C ASP A 344 -1.39 -28.28 -5.41
N ARG A 345 -1.89 -27.27 -4.70
CA ARG A 345 -2.95 -26.37 -5.18
C ARG A 345 -2.47 -24.93 -5.23
N PHE A 346 -3.00 -24.18 -6.19
CA PHE A 346 -2.56 -22.82 -6.41
C PHE A 346 -3.75 -21.92 -6.69
N ILE A 347 -3.75 -20.73 -6.08
CA ILE A 347 -4.69 -19.66 -6.40
C ILE A 347 -3.94 -18.35 -6.68
N HIS A 348 -4.47 -17.59 -7.63
CA HIS A 348 -4.02 -16.25 -7.99
C HIS A 348 -5.16 -15.26 -7.79
N VAL A 349 -5.18 -14.59 -6.64
CA VAL A 349 -6.16 -13.56 -6.33
C VAL A 349 -5.79 -12.25 -7.03
N PRO A 350 -6.74 -11.38 -7.37
CA PRO A 350 -8.20 -11.47 -7.16
C PRO A 350 -8.94 -12.25 -8.25
N TYR A 351 -8.24 -12.82 -9.22
CA TYR A 351 -8.84 -13.61 -10.30
C TYR A 351 -9.54 -14.85 -9.73
N HIS A 352 -8.86 -15.59 -8.85
CA HIS A 352 -9.45 -16.71 -8.13
C HIS A 352 -10.04 -16.27 -6.80
N ASN A 353 -11.08 -16.99 -6.37
CA ASN A 353 -11.77 -16.69 -5.12
C ASN A 353 -10.90 -17.05 -3.90
N PHE A 354 -10.64 -16.06 -3.03
CA PHE A 354 -9.92 -16.22 -1.78
C PHE A 354 -10.67 -17.12 -0.76
N ASP A 355 -11.98 -17.28 -0.91
CA ASP A 355 -12.78 -18.14 -0.04
C ASP A 355 -12.34 -19.61 -0.11
N SER A 356 -11.61 -20.05 -1.15
CA SER A 356 -10.94 -21.35 -1.19
C SER A 356 -9.99 -21.56 -0.01
N PHE A 357 -9.17 -20.57 0.32
CA PHE A 357 -8.30 -20.60 1.51
C PHE A 357 -9.10 -20.54 2.82
N ILE A 358 -10.18 -19.74 2.87
CA ILE A 358 -11.07 -19.70 4.03
C ILE A 358 -11.67 -21.08 4.29
N ARG A 359 -12.11 -21.79 3.25
CA ARG A 359 -12.64 -23.17 3.35
C ARG A 359 -11.60 -24.14 3.89
N VAL A 360 -10.33 -24.05 3.48
CA VAL A 360 -9.24 -24.86 4.03
C VAL A 360 -9.13 -24.66 5.56
N LEU A 361 -9.16 -23.41 6.04
CA LEU A 361 -9.12 -23.12 7.47
C LEU A 361 -10.39 -23.58 8.21
N GLN A 362 -11.55 -23.44 7.59
CA GLN A 362 -12.83 -23.91 8.17
C GLN A 362 -12.86 -25.43 8.27
N GLU A 363 -12.40 -26.14 7.25
CA GLU A 363 -12.29 -27.60 7.28
C GLU A 363 -11.25 -28.03 8.35
N ALA A 364 -10.10 -27.37 8.42
CA ALA A 364 -9.10 -27.62 9.46
C ALA A 364 -9.68 -27.42 10.86
N ALA A 365 -10.58 -26.45 11.05
CA ALA A 365 -11.20 -26.19 12.34
C ALA A 365 -12.08 -27.34 12.84
N VAL A 366 -12.80 -28.01 11.95
CA VAL A 366 -13.76 -29.06 12.31
C VAL A 366 -13.21 -30.47 12.11
N SER A 367 -12.18 -30.67 11.30
CA SER A 367 -11.58 -31.97 11.01
C SER A 367 -10.95 -32.59 12.24
N LYS A 368 -11.34 -33.85 12.57
CA LYS A 368 -10.73 -34.64 13.65
C LYS A 368 -9.29 -35.05 13.35
N GLN A 369 -8.85 -34.92 12.11
CA GLN A 369 -7.49 -35.25 11.67
C GLN A 369 -6.50 -34.11 11.93
N VAL A 370 -6.94 -32.88 12.15
CA VAL A 370 -6.08 -31.72 12.44
C VAL A 370 -5.81 -31.64 13.94
N THR A 371 -4.55 -31.49 14.33
CA THR A 371 -4.11 -31.34 15.71
C THR A 371 -3.73 -29.91 16.04
N SER A 372 -3.03 -29.23 15.13
CA SER A 372 -2.63 -27.84 15.34
C SER A 372 -2.66 -26.99 14.07
N ILE A 373 -2.77 -25.68 14.24
CA ILE A 373 -2.69 -24.70 13.18
C ILE A 373 -1.74 -23.58 13.64
N LYS A 374 -0.74 -23.26 12.82
CA LYS A 374 0.15 -22.13 13.01
C LYS A 374 0.00 -21.18 11.82
N ILE A 375 -0.08 -19.89 12.06
CA ILE A 375 -0.27 -18.90 10.98
C ILE A 375 0.40 -17.55 11.34
N THR A 376 0.96 -16.89 10.32
CA THR A 376 1.45 -15.52 10.44
C THR A 376 0.42 -14.53 9.90
N LEU A 377 0.13 -13.47 10.65
CA LEU A 377 -0.83 -12.43 10.30
C LEU A 377 -0.16 -11.05 10.39
N TYR A 378 -0.28 -10.24 9.35
CA TYR A 378 0.30 -8.90 9.30
C TYR A 378 -0.76 -7.81 9.38
N ARG A 379 -1.80 -7.91 8.55
CA ARG A 379 -2.97 -7.03 8.53
C ARG A 379 -4.22 -7.88 8.60
N LEU A 380 -5.21 -7.43 9.37
CA LEU A 380 -6.46 -8.14 9.56
C LEU A 380 -7.64 -7.29 9.11
N ALA A 381 -8.58 -7.91 8.40
CA ALA A 381 -9.84 -7.28 8.06
C ALA A 381 -10.66 -6.96 9.33
N LYS A 382 -11.46 -5.89 9.28
CA LYS A 382 -12.31 -5.49 10.40
C LYS A 382 -13.23 -6.63 10.84
N GLU A 383 -13.76 -7.41 9.89
CA GLU A 383 -14.58 -8.61 10.09
C GLU A 383 -13.90 -9.83 9.46
N SER A 384 -12.70 -10.21 9.99
CA SER A 384 -11.87 -11.26 9.41
C SER A 384 -12.47 -12.66 9.54
N LYS A 385 -12.76 -13.30 8.41
CA LYS A 385 -13.17 -14.71 8.33
C LYS A 385 -12.03 -15.64 8.74
N VAL A 386 -10.77 -15.27 8.41
CA VAL A 386 -9.56 -16.00 8.82
C VAL A 386 -9.51 -16.11 10.34
N VAL A 387 -9.62 -15.00 11.06
CA VAL A 387 -9.59 -15.02 12.54
C VAL A 387 -10.78 -15.78 13.11
N LYS A 388 -11.97 -15.65 12.52
CA LYS A 388 -13.16 -16.41 12.96
C LYS A 388 -12.92 -17.92 12.83
N ALA A 389 -12.29 -18.39 11.74
CA ALA A 389 -11.93 -19.82 11.56
C ALA A 389 -10.91 -20.29 12.60
N LEU A 390 -9.89 -19.47 12.93
CA LEU A 390 -8.88 -19.79 13.95
C LEU A 390 -9.48 -19.87 15.35
N ILE A 391 -10.38 -18.96 15.70
CA ILE A 391 -11.13 -19.00 16.97
C ILE A 391 -11.99 -20.27 17.03
N GLY A 392 -12.67 -20.61 15.94
CA GLY A 392 -13.41 -21.87 15.82
C GLY A 392 -12.54 -23.10 16.01
N SER A 393 -11.32 -23.08 15.45
CA SER A 393 -10.33 -24.15 15.60
C SER A 393 -9.94 -24.35 17.07
N ALA A 394 -9.62 -23.27 17.80
CA ALA A 394 -9.25 -23.32 19.20
C ALA A 394 -10.42 -23.84 20.07
N ARG A 395 -11.65 -23.39 19.81
CA ARG A 395 -12.85 -23.85 20.50
C ARG A 395 -13.14 -25.35 20.24
N ASN A 396 -12.74 -25.87 19.09
CA ASN A 396 -12.79 -27.30 18.74
C ASN A 396 -11.58 -28.10 19.29
N GLY A 397 -10.82 -27.54 20.23
CA GLY A 397 -9.72 -28.20 20.92
C GLY A 397 -8.43 -28.34 20.12
N LYS A 398 -8.26 -27.58 19.00
CA LYS A 398 -7.01 -27.55 18.26
C LYS A 398 -5.99 -26.65 18.95
N LYS A 399 -4.72 -27.00 18.88
CA LYS A 399 -3.63 -26.09 19.21
C LYS A 399 -3.52 -25.01 18.14
N VAL A 400 -3.81 -23.76 18.45
CA VAL A 400 -3.68 -22.64 17.50
C VAL A 400 -2.58 -21.70 17.97
N THR A 401 -1.63 -21.41 17.08
CA THR A 401 -0.58 -20.42 17.30
C THR A 401 -0.65 -19.37 16.19
N VAL A 402 -0.81 -18.11 16.59
CA VAL A 402 -0.86 -16.97 15.68
C VAL A 402 0.33 -16.06 15.95
N VAL A 403 1.13 -15.81 14.93
CA VAL A 403 2.16 -14.78 14.97
C VAL A 403 1.57 -13.52 14.34
N ILE A 404 1.45 -12.45 15.11
CA ILE A 404 0.88 -11.19 14.64
C ILE A 404 1.89 -10.05 14.71
N GLU A 405 2.00 -9.26 13.64
CA GLU A 405 2.79 -8.05 13.59
C GLU A 405 1.97 -6.86 14.10
N LEU A 406 2.18 -6.46 15.35
CA LEU A 406 1.43 -5.35 15.96
C LEU A 406 1.83 -3.98 15.38
N LEU A 407 3.05 -3.85 14.85
CA LEU A 407 3.58 -2.61 14.28
C LEU A 407 3.25 -2.47 12.77
N ALA A 408 2.15 -3.10 12.32
CA ALA A 408 1.62 -2.84 10.98
C ALA A 408 1.05 -1.41 10.96
N ARG A 409 1.75 -0.50 10.27
CA ARG A 409 1.37 0.94 10.23
C ARG A 409 -0.09 1.12 9.85
N PHE A 410 -0.81 1.94 10.64
CA PHE A 410 -2.22 2.30 10.50
C PHE A 410 -3.25 1.19 10.83
N ASP A 411 -2.80 -0.04 11.15
CA ASP A 411 -3.67 -1.15 11.52
C ASP A 411 -3.46 -1.61 12.98
N GLU A 412 -2.66 -0.88 13.74
CA GLU A 412 -2.26 -1.27 15.10
C GLU A 412 -3.47 -1.48 16.03
N ALA A 413 -4.45 -0.58 15.97
CA ALA A 413 -5.64 -0.68 16.83
C ALA A 413 -6.50 -1.91 16.49
N SER A 414 -6.65 -2.24 15.20
CA SER A 414 -7.36 -3.44 14.76
C SER A 414 -6.63 -4.70 15.20
N ASN A 415 -5.30 -4.75 14.99
CA ASN A 415 -4.47 -5.89 15.38
C ASN A 415 -4.47 -6.11 16.90
N ILE A 416 -4.45 -5.05 17.71
CA ILE A 416 -4.57 -5.13 19.18
C ILE A 416 -5.92 -5.74 19.58
N ASN A 417 -7.03 -5.27 19.00
CA ASN A 417 -8.37 -5.77 19.33
C ASN A 417 -8.51 -7.26 18.99
N TRP A 418 -8.09 -7.67 17.78
CA TRP A 418 -8.13 -9.07 17.37
C TRP A 418 -7.21 -9.95 18.23
N SER A 419 -6.04 -9.45 18.63
CA SER A 419 -5.12 -10.19 19.52
C SER A 419 -5.78 -10.54 20.84
N LYS A 420 -6.49 -9.61 21.46
CA LYS A 420 -7.24 -9.87 22.71
C LYS A 420 -8.30 -10.94 22.50
N LYS A 421 -9.14 -10.82 21.46
CA LYS A 421 -10.18 -11.82 21.15
C LYS A 421 -9.60 -13.22 20.90
N MET A 422 -8.45 -13.32 20.27
CA MET A 422 -7.76 -14.59 20.04
C MET A 422 -7.22 -15.18 21.35
N GLN A 423 -6.59 -14.37 22.20
CA GLN A 423 -6.11 -14.81 23.52
C GLN A 423 -7.26 -15.28 24.42
N ASP A 424 -8.39 -14.56 24.43
CA ASP A 424 -9.60 -14.94 25.19
C ASP A 424 -10.18 -16.27 24.70
N ALA A 425 -9.96 -16.64 23.42
CA ALA A 425 -10.34 -17.93 22.87
C ALA A 425 -9.32 -19.05 23.10
N GLY A 426 -8.25 -18.80 23.85
CA GLY A 426 -7.20 -19.78 24.16
C GLY A 426 -6.13 -19.96 23.06
N ILE A 427 -6.06 -19.04 22.11
CA ILE A 427 -5.03 -19.05 21.04
C ILE A 427 -3.70 -18.52 21.59
N LYS A 428 -2.60 -19.22 21.33
CA LYS A 428 -1.25 -18.72 21.59
C LYS A 428 -0.94 -17.60 20.59
N VAL A 429 -0.87 -16.35 21.06
CA VAL A 429 -0.52 -15.19 20.22
C VAL A 429 0.91 -14.77 20.51
N ILE A 430 1.73 -14.70 19.44
CA ILE A 430 3.13 -14.27 19.47
C ILE A 430 3.20 -12.90 18.79
N PHE A 431 3.74 -11.91 19.49
CA PHE A 431 3.83 -10.53 19.03
C PHE A 431 5.20 -10.25 18.38
N GLY A 432 5.37 -10.74 17.15
CA GLY A 432 6.60 -10.51 16.39
C GLY A 432 7.85 -11.14 16.99
N VAL A 433 9.00 -10.68 16.53
CA VAL A 433 10.34 -11.01 17.02
C VAL A 433 11.08 -9.72 17.27
N GLU A 434 11.76 -9.60 18.41
CA GLU A 434 12.51 -8.39 18.76
C GLU A 434 13.59 -8.10 17.72
N GLY A 435 13.62 -6.88 17.20
CA GLY A 435 14.55 -6.45 16.15
C GLY A 435 14.22 -6.92 14.74
N LEU A 436 13.26 -7.82 14.55
CA LEU A 436 12.87 -8.35 13.24
C LEU A 436 11.35 -8.21 13.03
N LYS A 437 10.92 -7.68 11.89
CA LYS A 437 9.50 -7.68 11.52
C LYS A 437 9.11 -8.99 10.84
N VAL A 438 8.05 -9.64 11.32
CA VAL A 438 7.50 -10.83 10.66
C VAL A 438 6.64 -10.39 9.47
N HIS A 439 7.11 -10.67 8.25
CA HIS A 439 6.43 -10.29 7.02
C HIS A 439 6.13 -11.49 6.11
N SER A 440 6.53 -12.70 6.49
CA SER A 440 6.13 -13.94 5.82
C SER A 440 4.62 -14.16 5.91
N LYS A 441 4.03 -14.81 4.92
CA LYS A 441 2.62 -15.18 4.86
C LYS A 441 2.56 -16.70 4.71
N ILE A 442 2.58 -17.37 5.85
CA ILE A 442 2.65 -18.83 5.93
C ILE A 442 1.62 -19.38 6.91
N THR A 443 1.12 -20.57 6.60
CA THR A 443 0.26 -21.36 7.47
C THR A 443 0.82 -22.79 7.52
N HIS A 444 0.82 -23.40 8.68
CA HIS A 444 1.13 -24.80 8.89
C HIS A 444 -0.05 -25.49 9.57
N ILE A 445 -0.55 -26.57 8.99
CA ILE A 445 -1.64 -27.39 9.51
C ILE A 445 -1.07 -28.78 9.79
N GLU A 446 -1.01 -29.14 11.06
CA GLU A 446 -0.49 -30.42 11.53
C GLU A 446 -1.59 -31.49 11.52
N MET A 447 -1.32 -32.63 10.92
CA MET A 447 -2.24 -33.73 10.74
C MET A 447 -1.93 -34.89 11.72
N LYS A 448 -2.94 -35.62 12.19
CA LYS A 448 -2.76 -36.84 12.99
C LYS A 448 -2.19 -37.97 12.15
N SER A 449 -2.59 -38.01 10.87
CA SER A 449 -2.17 -39.03 9.92
C SER A 449 -2.03 -38.44 8.54
N GLY A 450 -1.08 -38.95 7.75
CA GLY A 450 -0.70 -38.40 6.45
C GLY A 450 0.22 -37.19 6.58
N PRO A 451 0.58 -36.56 5.45
CA PRO A 451 1.46 -35.39 5.45
C PRO A 451 0.74 -34.13 5.98
N ASP A 452 1.48 -33.33 6.74
CA ASP A 452 1.06 -31.99 7.13
C ASP A 452 0.91 -31.09 5.89
N ILE A 453 0.22 -29.97 6.06
CA ILE A 453 -0.07 -29.03 4.98
C ILE A 453 0.54 -27.67 5.30
N ALA A 454 1.12 -27.03 4.29
CA ALA A 454 1.56 -25.65 4.33
C ALA A 454 0.84 -24.80 3.28
N CYS A 455 0.47 -23.56 3.64
CA CYS A 455 0.05 -22.54 2.69
C CYS A 455 1.07 -21.40 2.72
N ILE A 456 1.59 -21.02 1.55
CA ILE A 456 2.59 -19.98 1.41
C ILE A 456 2.07 -18.96 0.40
N SER A 457 1.97 -17.69 0.82
CA SER A 457 1.39 -16.64 -0.02
C SER A 457 2.37 -15.49 -0.24
N THR A 458 2.24 -14.83 -1.39
CA THR A 458 2.92 -13.56 -1.65
C THR A 458 2.26 -12.40 -0.93
N GLY A 459 0.95 -12.47 -0.69
CA GLY A 459 0.12 -11.46 -0.06
C GLY A 459 -0.44 -11.84 1.31
N ASN A 460 -0.92 -10.84 2.03
CA ASN A 460 -1.50 -11.02 3.35
C ASN A 460 -2.77 -11.90 3.31
N PHE A 461 -2.99 -12.67 4.36
CA PHE A 461 -4.24 -13.40 4.58
C PHE A 461 -5.36 -12.45 5.01
N HIS A 462 -5.76 -11.59 4.07
CA HIS A 462 -6.69 -10.49 4.32
C HIS A 462 -7.70 -10.39 3.16
N GLU A 463 -8.97 -10.58 3.46
CA GLU A 463 -10.06 -10.69 2.50
C GLU A 463 -10.23 -9.43 1.61
N GLY A 464 -9.99 -8.24 2.18
CA GLY A 464 -10.07 -6.97 1.45
C GLY A 464 -8.91 -6.83 0.45
N ASN A 465 -7.67 -7.16 0.87
CA ASN A 465 -6.50 -7.10 -0.01
C ASN A 465 -6.64 -8.10 -1.17
N ALA A 466 -7.15 -9.30 -0.89
CA ALA A 466 -7.36 -10.35 -1.89
C ALA A 466 -8.35 -9.97 -3.01
N ARG A 467 -9.10 -8.88 -2.86
CA ARG A 467 -10.00 -8.35 -3.90
C ARG A 467 -9.36 -7.30 -4.80
N MET A 468 -8.21 -6.76 -4.39
CA MET A 468 -7.59 -5.62 -5.07
C MET A 468 -6.12 -5.85 -5.44
N TYR A 469 -5.42 -6.79 -4.77
CA TYR A 469 -4.01 -7.07 -4.95
C TYR A 469 -3.84 -8.39 -5.70
N THR A 470 -2.97 -8.39 -6.72
CA THR A 470 -2.62 -9.64 -7.40
C THR A 470 -1.62 -10.40 -6.55
N ASP A 471 -2.06 -11.49 -5.93
CA ASP A 471 -1.23 -12.32 -5.08
C ASP A 471 -1.38 -13.81 -5.39
N CYS A 472 -0.29 -14.54 -5.24
CA CYS A 472 -0.22 -15.98 -5.46
C CYS A 472 -0.16 -16.71 -4.13
N MET A 473 -0.85 -17.84 -4.03
CA MET A 473 -0.79 -18.73 -2.87
C MET A 473 -0.61 -20.18 -3.32
N LEU A 474 0.45 -20.79 -2.83
CA LEU A 474 0.70 -22.23 -2.94
C LEU A 474 0.18 -22.91 -1.68
N MET A 475 -0.59 -24.00 -1.85
CA MET A 475 -1.02 -24.91 -0.80
C MET A 475 -0.41 -26.30 -1.12
N THR A 476 0.44 -26.80 -0.25
CA THR A 476 1.27 -27.97 -0.51
C THR A 476 1.34 -28.90 0.69
N ALA A 477 1.49 -30.18 0.43
CA ALA A 477 1.84 -31.20 1.41
C ALA A 477 3.23 -31.79 1.16
N TYR A 478 4.07 -31.14 0.33
CA TYR A 478 5.43 -31.58 0.06
C TYR A 478 6.28 -31.59 1.33
N PRO A 479 6.73 -32.77 1.82
CA PRO A 479 7.24 -32.93 3.19
C PRO A 479 8.41 -32.00 3.54
N LYS A 480 9.31 -31.75 2.58
CA LYS A 480 10.48 -30.88 2.83
C LYS A 480 10.11 -29.40 2.96
N ILE A 481 9.15 -28.91 2.15
CA ILE A 481 8.64 -27.55 2.24
C ILE A 481 7.87 -27.36 3.54
N VAL A 482 6.97 -28.31 3.85
CA VAL A 482 6.14 -28.27 5.07
C VAL A 482 7.02 -28.30 6.33
N LYS A 483 8.08 -29.11 6.34
CA LYS A 483 9.06 -29.14 7.42
C LYS A 483 9.74 -27.78 7.60
N ASP A 484 10.22 -27.18 6.52
CA ASP A 484 10.88 -25.88 6.57
C ASP A 484 9.90 -24.78 7.04
N VAL A 485 8.62 -24.82 6.61
CA VAL A 485 7.58 -23.90 7.12
C VAL A 485 7.41 -24.04 8.63
N ASN A 486 7.34 -25.25 9.15
CA ASN A 486 7.28 -25.47 10.61
C ASN A 486 8.53 -24.91 11.31
N GLN A 487 9.71 -25.09 10.72
CA GLN A 487 10.98 -24.55 11.24
C GLN A 487 11.00 -23.00 11.24
N VAL A 488 10.30 -22.33 10.31
CA VAL A 488 10.15 -20.88 10.37
C VAL A 488 9.37 -20.47 11.63
N PHE A 489 8.32 -21.17 12.00
CA PHE A 489 7.61 -20.94 13.27
C PHE A 489 8.51 -21.20 14.49
N GLU A 490 9.33 -22.25 14.45
CA GLU A 490 10.31 -22.52 15.52
C GLU A 490 11.35 -21.40 15.63
N PHE A 491 11.83 -20.86 14.49
CA PHE A 491 12.72 -19.70 14.45
C PHE A 491 12.07 -18.46 15.05
N ILE A 492 10.78 -18.20 14.75
CA ILE A 492 10.03 -17.07 15.32
C ILE A 492 9.90 -17.22 16.84
N GLU A 493 9.66 -18.44 17.33
CA GLU A 493 9.55 -18.71 18.77
C GLU A 493 10.90 -18.65 19.50
N ARG A 494 11.99 -19.00 18.82
CA ARG A 494 13.35 -19.08 19.35
C ARG A 494 14.38 -18.52 18.38
N PRO A 495 14.46 -17.19 18.21
CA PRO A 495 15.26 -16.55 17.16
C PRO A 495 16.78 -16.74 17.32
N TYR A 496 17.24 -17.25 18.46
CA TYR A 496 18.67 -17.55 18.69
C TYR A 496 19.09 -18.93 18.16
N THR A 497 18.14 -19.74 17.69
CA THR A 497 18.41 -21.07 17.17
C THR A 497 18.94 -20.99 15.76
N GLN A 498 20.10 -21.56 15.49
CA GLN A 498 20.60 -21.69 14.11
C GLN A 498 19.81 -22.78 13.39
N ILE A 499 18.88 -22.38 12.53
CA ILE A 499 18.09 -23.26 11.70
C ILE A 499 18.59 -23.18 10.26
N ARG A 500 18.81 -24.35 9.64
CA ARG A 500 19.18 -24.46 8.23
C ARG A 500 17.98 -24.94 7.43
N PHE A 501 17.47 -24.08 6.56
CA PHE A 501 16.36 -24.38 5.67
C PHE A 501 16.87 -25.10 4.40
N LYS A 502 16.25 -26.22 4.05
CA LYS A 502 16.66 -27.05 2.91
C LYS A 502 16.06 -26.55 1.59
N GLU A 503 14.77 -26.25 1.58
CA GLU A 503 13.99 -25.84 0.41
C GLU A 503 13.72 -24.34 0.40
N LEU A 504 13.30 -23.80 1.53
CA LEU A 504 12.92 -22.38 1.62
C LEU A 504 14.14 -21.44 1.59
N LEU A 505 13.95 -20.30 0.96
CA LEU A 505 14.83 -19.14 1.14
C LEU A 505 14.21 -18.28 2.23
N VAL A 506 14.88 -18.18 3.37
CA VAL A 506 14.37 -17.46 4.54
C VAL A 506 15.28 -16.29 4.88
N SER A 507 14.71 -15.12 5.06
CA SER A 507 15.39 -13.92 5.54
C SER A 507 15.17 -13.77 7.06
N PRO A 508 16.16 -13.22 7.79
CA PRO A 508 17.45 -12.66 7.35
C PRO A 508 18.57 -13.72 7.19
N ASN A 509 18.25 -15.01 7.28
CA ASN A 509 19.24 -16.09 7.30
C ASN A 509 20.07 -16.15 6.00
N GLU A 510 19.61 -16.96 5.02
CA GLU A 510 20.40 -17.26 3.81
C GLU A 510 19.78 -16.73 2.52
N MET A 511 18.62 -16.05 2.57
CA MET A 511 17.86 -15.69 1.37
C MET A 511 18.69 -14.90 0.37
N LYS A 512 19.36 -13.84 0.80
CA LYS A 512 20.19 -12.98 -0.07
C LYS A 512 21.29 -13.80 -0.74
N ASN A 513 22.02 -14.61 0.03
CA ASN A 513 23.11 -15.45 -0.48
C ASN A 513 22.60 -16.49 -1.47
N LYS A 514 21.44 -17.10 -1.22
CA LYS A 514 20.82 -18.07 -2.13
C LYS A 514 20.41 -17.42 -3.47
N PHE A 515 19.85 -16.20 -3.44
CA PHE A 515 19.57 -15.44 -4.67
C PHE A 515 20.85 -15.09 -5.44
N VAL A 516 21.88 -14.61 -4.75
CA VAL A 516 23.20 -14.35 -5.35
C VAL A 516 23.75 -15.65 -6.01
N ALA A 517 23.60 -16.79 -5.36
CA ALA A 517 24.04 -18.07 -5.92
C ALA A 517 23.24 -18.47 -7.17
N LEU A 518 21.92 -18.24 -7.19
CA LEU A 518 21.07 -18.46 -8.37
C LEU A 518 21.49 -17.59 -9.55
N ILE A 519 21.73 -16.29 -9.33
CA ILE A 519 22.20 -15.36 -10.38
C ILE A 519 23.59 -15.79 -10.88
N ASN A 520 24.52 -16.12 -9.99
CA ASN A 520 25.85 -16.58 -10.37
C ASN A 520 25.79 -17.89 -11.18
N ASN A 521 24.81 -18.76 -10.92
CA ASN A 521 24.58 -19.96 -11.72
C ASN A 521 24.15 -19.62 -13.15
N GLU A 522 23.28 -18.60 -13.34
CA GLU A 522 22.93 -18.14 -14.70
C GLU A 522 24.12 -17.54 -15.44
N ILE A 523 24.99 -16.78 -14.76
CA ILE A 523 26.25 -16.28 -15.33
C ILE A 523 27.14 -17.44 -15.78
N LYS A 524 27.27 -18.48 -14.95
CA LYS A 524 28.04 -19.69 -15.28
C LYS A 524 27.44 -20.44 -16.47
N ASN A 525 26.12 -20.62 -16.50
CA ASN A 525 25.42 -21.28 -17.57
C ASN A 525 25.58 -20.54 -18.90
N LYS A 526 25.45 -19.20 -18.92
CA LYS A 526 25.66 -18.36 -20.11
C LYS A 526 27.07 -18.54 -20.66
N LYS A 527 28.10 -18.46 -19.81
CA LYS A 527 29.50 -18.68 -20.19
C LYS A 527 29.77 -20.09 -20.73
N ALA A 528 28.97 -21.08 -20.31
CA ALA A 528 29.05 -22.45 -20.78
C ALA A 528 28.18 -22.73 -22.02
N GLY A 529 27.55 -21.72 -22.63
CA GLY A 529 26.65 -21.87 -23.78
C GLY A 529 25.34 -22.59 -23.48
N LYS A 530 24.95 -22.70 -22.21
CA LYS A 530 23.68 -23.31 -21.78
C LYS A 530 22.56 -22.27 -21.71
N PRO A 531 21.28 -22.66 -21.75
CA PRO A 531 20.17 -21.77 -21.49
C PRO A 531 20.36 -20.98 -20.18
N ALA A 532 20.30 -19.65 -20.27
CA ALA A 532 20.52 -18.76 -19.13
C ALA A 532 19.71 -17.48 -19.30
N TYR A 533 18.74 -17.28 -18.42
CA TYR A 533 17.92 -16.08 -18.34
C TYR A 533 17.35 -15.93 -16.93
N ILE A 534 16.90 -14.71 -16.62
CA ILE A 534 16.25 -14.36 -15.35
C ILE A 534 14.96 -13.64 -15.69
N LYS A 535 13.81 -14.14 -15.22
CA LYS A 535 12.53 -13.45 -15.32
C LYS A 535 11.96 -13.26 -13.91
N ILE A 536 11.64 -12.02 -13.54
CA ILE A 536 11.16 -11.72 -12.18
C ILE A 536 9.97 -10.78 -12.23
N LYS A 537 8.93 -11.12 -11.47
CA LYS A 537 7.87 -10.19 -11.10
C LYS A 537 8.04 -9.86 -9.61
N ILE A 538 8.13 -8.57 -9.29
CA ILE A 538 8.46 -8.10 -7.94
C ILE A 538 7.93 -6.67 -7.72
N ASN A 539 7.77 -6.25 -6.46
CA ASN A 539 7.33 -4.86 -6.23
C ASN A 539 8.49 -3.86 -6.21
N HIS A 540 9.62 -4.22 -5.62
CA HIS A 540 10.73 -3.29 -5.43
C HIS A 540 12.09 -3.98 -5.58
N ILE A 541 13.03 -3.30 -6.25
CA ILE A 541 14.43 -3.69 -6.37
C ILE A 541 15.30 -2.50 -5.97
N THR A 542 15.80 -2.49 -4.73
CA THR A 542 16.65 -1.39 -4.20
C THR A 542 17.80 -1.88 -3.33
N ASP A 543 17.98 -3.20 -3.19
CA ASP A 543 19.15 -3.74 -2.49
C ASP A 543 20.40 -3.57 -3.38
N PRO A 544 21.46 -2.87 -2.90
CA PRO A 544 22.63 -2.58 -3.73
C PRO A 544 23.33 -3.85 -4.22
N ILE A 545 23.38 -4.92 -3.40
CA ILE A 545 24.05 -6.17 -3.77
C ILE A 545 23.26 -6.86 -4.89
N MET A 546 21.92 -6.89 -4.78
CA MET A 546 21.07 -7.50 -5.82
C MET A 546 21.14 -6.71 -7.12
N VAL A 547 21.15 -5.37 -7.05
CA VAL A 547 21.33 -4.49 -8.22
C VAL A 547 22.68 -4.74 -8.89
N GLU A 548 23.77 -4.81 -8.12
CA GLU A 548 25.12 -5.10 -8.64
C GLU A 548 25.18 -6.48 -9.32
N LYS A 549 24.54 -7.49 -8.72
CA LYS A 549 24.50 -8.85 -9.26
C LYS A 549 23.71 -8.96 -10.57
N LEU A 550 22.63 -8.20 -10.73
CA LEU A 550 21.90 -8.14 -12.00
C LEU A 550 22.75 -7.47 -13.09
N TYR A 551 23.50 -6.44 -12.75
CA TYR A 551 24.46 -5.85 -13.70
C TYR A 551 25.56 -6.84 -14.10
N GLU A 552 26.15 -7.58 -13.14
CA GLU A 552 27.13 -8.61 -13.44
C GLU A 552 26.55 -9.72 -14.39
N ALA A 553 25.29 -10.07 -14.20
CA ALA A 553 24.62 -11.04 -15.07
C ALA A 553 24.39 -10.46 -16.48
N SER A 554 23.96 -9.21 -16.60
CA SER A 554 23.81 -8.50 -17.87
C SER A 554 25.15 -8.35 -18.61
N GLU A 555 26.24 -7.96 -17.92
CA GLU A 555 27.59 -7.88 -18.46
C GLU A 555 28.08 -9.25 -19.00
N ALA A 556 27.61 -10.34 -18.40
CA ALA A 556 27.90 -11.71 -18.87
C ALA A 556 26.99 -12.17 -20.03
N GLY A 557 26.05 -11.32 -20.48
CA GLY A 557 25.11 -11.58 -21.56
C GLY A 557 23.86 -12.38 -21.15
N VAL A 558 23.54 -12.48 -19.86
CA VAL A 558 22.31 -13.11 -19.38
C VAL A 558 21.13 -12.16 -19.66
N ASP A 559 20.10 -12.65 -20.32
CA ASP A 559 18.87 -11.88 -20.57
C ASP A 559 18.03 -11.79 -19.31
N ILE A 560 17.64 -10.57 -18.92
CA ILE A 560 16.96 -10.26 -17.68
C ILE A 560 15.69 -9.46 -17.98
N ASP A 561 14.54 -10.08 -17.73
CA ASP A 561 13.23 -9.48 -17.95
C ASP A 561 12.51 -9.31 -16.60
N LEU A 562 12.18 -8.08 -16.25
CA LEU A 562 11.63 -7.73 -14.96
C LEU A 562 10.27 -7.05 -15.09
N VAL A 563 9.31 -7.46 -14.26
CA VAL A 563 8.07 -6.71 -14.02
C VAL A 563 8.17 -6.10 -12.63
N VAL A 564 8.40 -4.78 -12.55
CA VAL A 564 8.63 -4.05 -11.30
C VAL A 564 7.56 -2.99 -11.11
N ARG A 565 6.66 -3.19 -10.16
CA ARG A 565 5.58 -2.23 -9.91
C ARG A 565 6.08 -0.88 -9.39
N GLY A 566 6.95 -0.89 -8.38
CA GLY A 566 7.31 0.29 -7.58
C GLY A 566 8.74 0.77 -7.80
N ASN A 567 9.49 0.88 -6.71
CA ASN A 567 10.85 1.39 -6.71
C ASN A 567 11.80 0.43 -7.41
N CYS A 568 12.59 0.96 -8.34
CA CYS A 568 13.63 0.24 -9.02
C CYS A 568 14.89 1.10 -9.05
N SER A 569 15.99 0.61 -8.47
CA SER A 569 17.28 1.30 -8.48
C SER A 569 18.17 0.92 -9.66
N LEU A 570 17.70 0.02 -10.53
CA LEU A 570 18.36 -0.29 -11.78
C LEU A 570 18.16 0.85 -12.79
N ILE A 571 19.22 1.11 -13.57
CA ILE A 571 19.19 1.99 -14.74
C ILE A 571 19.51 1.11 -15.95
N THR A 572 18.58 1.04 -16.90
CA THR A 572 18.74 0.20 -18.11
C THR A 572 19.41 0.97 -19.24
N ASN A 573 19.75 0.26 -20.31
CA ASN A 573 20.35 0.81 -21.54
C ASN A 573 21.71 1.50 -21.33
N VAL A 574 22.41 1.19 -20.23
CA VAL A 574 23.79 1.66 -20.04
C VAL A 574 24.73 0.73 -20.80
N PRO A 575 25.52 1.27 -21.79
CA PRO A 575 26.43 0.46 -22.59
C PRO A 575 27.37 -0.38 -21.72
N ASP A 576 27.55 -1.64 -22.09
CA ASP A 576 28.38 -2.66 -21.43
C ASP A 576 27.98 -3.03 -20.01
N VAL A 577 26.90 -2.45 -19.46
CA VAL A 577 26.44 -2.69 -18.08
C VAL A 577 25.05 -3.32 -18.03
N SER A 578 24.05 -2.71 -18.69
CA SER A 578 22.64 -3.10 -18.53
C SER A 578 21.88 -3.26 -19.84
N THR A 579 22.58 -3.56 -20.94
CA THR A 579 21.99 -3.74 -22.27
C THR A 579 21.10 -4.99 -22.37
N HIS A 580 21.26 -5.97 -21.47
CA HIS A 580 20.46 -7.19 -21.39
C HIS A 580 19.36 -7.12 -20.31
N ILE A 581 19.05 -5.91 -19.78
CA ILE A 581 18.00 -5.74 -18.78
C ILE A 581 16.84 -4.96 -19.36
N ARG A 582 15.64 -5.55 -19.31
CA ARG A 582 14.36 -4.90 -19.66
C ARG A 582 13.46 -4.87 -18.45
N ILE A 583 12.81 -3.74 -18.20
CA ILE A 583 11.95 -3.59 -17.00
C ILE A 583 10.61 -2.98 -17.41
N HIS A 584 9.54 -3.70 -17.11
CA HIS A 584 8.15 -3.27 -17.27
C HIS A 584 7.58 -2.81 -15.93
N GLY A 585 6.91 -1.67 -15.90
CA GLY A 585 6.16 -1.18 -14.76
C GLY A 585 4.68 -1.15 -15.06
N ILE A 586 3.86 -1.94 -14.38
CA ILE A 586 2.42 -2.02 -14.64
C ILE A 586 1.66 -1.31 -13.52
N ILE A 587 0.76 -0.40 -13.91
CA ILE A 587 -0.29 0.18 -13.08
C ILE A 587 -1.60 -0.07 -13.79
N ASP A 588 -2.53 -0.76 -13.15
CA ASP A 588 -3.82 -1.12 -13.71
C ASP A 588 -4.89 -1.20 -12.60
N ARG A 589 -6.06 -1.76 -12.90
CA ARG A 589 -7.19 -1.88 -11.98
C ARG A 589 -6.87 -2.63 -10.69
N TYR A 590 -6.02 -3.66 -10.76
CA TYR A 590 -5.50 -4.38 -9.61
C TYR A 590 -4.07 -3.94 -9.30
N LEU A 591 -3.74 -3.87 -8.02
CA LEU A 591 -2.39 -3.56 -7.59
C LEU A 591 -1.50 -4.79 -7.78
N GLU A 592 -0.50 -4.69 -8.66
CA GLU A 592 0.50 -5.74 -8.87
C GLU A 592 1.29 -5.96 -7.58
N HIS A 593 1.22 -7.17 -7.02
CA HIS A 593 1.79 -7.43 -5.70
C HIS A 593 2.50 -8.78 -5.57
N SER A 594 2.23 -9.75 -6.43
CA SER A 594 2.90 -11.04 -6.41
C SER A 594 4.42 -10.92 -6.62
N ARG A 595 5.19 -11.82 -6.02
CA ARG A 595 6.62 -11.97 -6.24
C ARG A 595 6.87 -13.37 -6.77
N ILE A 596 7.37 -13.43 -8.00
CA ILE A 596 7.68 -14.65 -8.74
C ILE A 596 9.08 -14.52 -9.31
N PHE A 597 9.90 -15.55 -9.12
CA PHE A 597 11.29 -15.57 -9.58
C PHE A 597 11.50 -16.80 -10.45
N ILE A 598 12.01 -16.63 -11.67
CA ILE A 598 12.26 -17.67 -12.65
C ILE A 598 13.72 -17.60 -13.10
N PHE A 599 14.43 -18.70 -12.96
CA PHE A 599 15.81 -18.87 -13.40
C PHE A 599 15.87 -20.05 -14.38
N ALA A 600 16.56 -19.86 -15.52
CA ALA A 600 16.69 -20.88 -16.58
C ALA A 600 17.41 -22.13 -16.09
N ASN A 601 18.39 -21.98 -15.21
CA ASN A 601 19.14 -23.07 -14.57
C ASN A 601 19.66 -24.11 -15.55
N GLY A 602 20.17 -23.67 -16.71
CA GLY A 602 20.74 -24.56 -17.72
C GLY A 602 19.71 -25.42 -18.47
N GLY A 603 18.42 -25.03 -18.44
CA GLY A 603 17.29 -25.72 -19.08
C GLY A 603 16.33 -26.40 -18.09
N GLU A 604 16.72 -26.56 -16.82
CA GLU A 604 15.87 -27.10 -15.75
C GLU A 604 15.32 -25.94 -14.90
N GLU A 605 14.34 -25.21 -15.43
CA GLU A 605 13.81 -23.99 -14.82
C GLU A 605 13.48 -24.16 -13.33
N LYS A 606 14.02 -23.25 -12.53
CA LYS A 606 13.67 -23.08 -11.12
C LYS A 606 12.73 -21.91 -10.96
N ILE A 607 11.56 -22.17 -10.37
CA ILE A 607 10.52 -21.18 -10.15
C ILE A 607 10.22 -21.08 -8.67
N TYR A 608 10.13 -19.85 -8.17
CA TYR A 608 9.89 -19.54 -6.76
C TYR A 608 8.80 -18.50 -6.60
N LEU A 609 8.10 -18.54 -5.47
CA LEU A 609 7.18 -17.49 -5.04
C LEU A 609 7.34 -17.16 -3.55
N GLY A 610 6.93 -15.97 -3.13
CA GLY A 610 6.88 -15.66 -1.71
C GLY A 610 6.75 -14.16 -1.38
N SER A 611 7.17 -13.80 -0.18
CA SER A 611 6.81 -12.51 0.42
C SER A 611 7.85 -11.40 0.23
N ALA A 612 9.08 -11.72 -0.16
CA ALA A 612 10.21 -10.78 -0.16
C ALA A 612 10.32 -9.95 -1.43
N ASP A 613 10.48 -8.64 -1.27
CA ASP A 613 11.07 -7.77 -2.29
C ASP A 613 12.61 -7.73 -2.12
N TRP A 614 13.32 -7.32 -3.17
CA TRP A 614 14.77 -7.12 -3.13
C TRP A 614 15.10 -5.72 -2.60
N MET A 615 14.81 -5.52 -1.32
CA MET A 615 15.14 -4.32 -0.55
C MET A 615 15.96 -4.72 0.69
N PRO A 616 16.92 -3.87 1.16
CA PRO A 616 17.70 -4.17 2.37
C PRO A 616 16.82 -4.58 3.56
N ARG A 617 15.72 -3.85 3.80
CA ARG A 617 14.79 -4.18 4.91
C ARG A 617 14.16 -5.56 4.80
N ASN A 618 13.87 -6.06 3.58
CA ASN A 618 13.29 -7.38 3.38
C ASN A 618 14.33 -8.49 3.53
N LEU A 619 15.55 -8.25 3.01
CA LEU A 619 16.59 -9.26 2.96
C LEU A 619 17.42 -9.34 4.25
N ASP A 620 17.45 -8.27 5.07
CA ASP A 620 18.33 -8.18 6.24
C ASP A 620 17.60 -7.98 7.59
N HIS A 621 16.35 -7.40 7.57
CA HIS A 621 15.68 -6.96 8.80
C HIS A 621 14.24 -7.47 8.95
N ARG A 622 13.82 -8.43 8.13
CA ARG A 622 12.49 -9.03 8.18
C ARG A 622 12.56 -10.55 8.11
N ILE A 623 11.57 -11.21 8.67
CA ILE A 623 11.34 -12.63 8.43
C ILE A 623 10.45 -12.73 7.21
N GLU A 624 11.06 -13.12 6.08
CA GLU A 624 10.42 -13.35 4.78
C GLU A 624 10.63 -14.80 4.36
N VAL A 625 9.73 -15.32 3.55
CA VAL A 625 9.79 -16.69 3.02
C VAL A 625 9.58 -16.68 1.52
N ILE A 626 10.47 -17.37 0.81
CA ILE A 626 10.37 -17.72 -0.61
C ILE A 626 10.42 -19.24 -0.72
N THR A 627 9.47 -19.83 -1.45
CA THR A 627 9.38 -21.28 -1.66
C THR A 627 9.62 -21.65 -3.11
N PRO A 628 10.34 -22.74 -3.40
CA PRO A 628 10.34 -23.33 -4.73
C PRO A 628 8.96 -23.92 -5.05
N VAL A 629 8.65 -24.01 -6.34
CA VAL A 629 7.45 -24.67 -6.87
C VAL A 629 7.89 -25.84 -7.73
N TYR A 630 7.33 -27.02 -7.47
CA TYR A 630 7.71 -28.25 -8.15
C TYR A 630 6.67 -28.75 -9.14
N ASP A 631 5.37 -28.55 -8.86
CA ASP A 631 4.29 -28.99 -9.76
C ASP A 631 4.42 -28.32 -11.14
N PRO A 632 4.50 -29.09 -12.25
CA PRO A 632 4.69 -28.53 -13.59
C PRO A 632 3.55 -27.65 -14.07
N ALA A 633 2.29 -27.95 -13.69
CA ALA A 633 1.14 -27.15 -14.08
C ALA A 633 1.17 -25.79 -13.40
N ILE A 634 1.48 -25.76 -12.09
CA ILE A 634 1.62 -24.49 -11.33
C ILE A 634 2.80 -23.69 -11.87
N LYS A 635 3.94 -24.33 -12.21
CA LYS A 635 5.05 -23.65 -12.89
C LYS A 635 4.60 -22.99 -14.19
N GLY A 636 3.81 -23.67 -15.01
CA GLY A 636 3.26 -23.13 -16.26
C GLY A 636 2.36 -21.91 -16.02
N GLU A 637 1.49 -21.98 -15.01
CA GLU A 637 0.62 -20.87 -14.61
C GLU A 637 1.44 -19.64 -14.15
N MET A 638 2.45 -19.87 -13.30
CA MET A 638 3.33 -18.80 -12.81
C MET A 638 4.17 -18.14 -13.94
N LYS A 639 4.67 -18.92 -14.88
CA LYS A 639 5.35 -18.40 -16.09
C LYS A 639 4.42 -17.49 -16.87
N ARG A 640 3.17 -17.90 -17.10
CA ARG A 640 2.17 -17.10 -17.80
C ARG A 640 1.90 -15.77 -17.11
N ILE A 641 1.80 -15.75 -15.78
CA ILE A 641 1.63 -14.51 -15.02
C ILE A 641 2.77 -13.52 -15.30
N VAL A 642 4.01 -14.00 -15.33
CA VAL A 642 5.18 -13.14 -15.61
C VAL A 642 5.23 -12.74 -17.09
N GLU A 643 5.02 -13.67 -17.99
CA GLU A 643 5.08 -13.44 -19.44
C GLU A 643 3.99 -12.49 -19.95
N TYR A 644 2.77 -12.58 -19.40
CA TYR A 644 1.71 -11.62 -19.72
C TYR A 644 2.06 -10.23 -19.23
N GLY A 645 2.66 -10.10 -18.03
CA GLY A 645 3.15 -8.82 -17.55
C GLY A 645 4.25 -8.22 -18.42
N LEU A 646 5.14 -9.07 -18.97
CA LEU A 646 6.21 -8.62 -19.89
C LEU A 646 5.68 -8.27 -21.28
N LYS A 647 4.51 -8.76 -21.68
CA LYS A 647 3.84 -8.46 -22.95
C LYS A 647 2.85 -7.30 -22.86
N ASP A 648 2.66 -6.72 -21.67
CA ASP A 648 1.69 -5.64 -21.49
C ASP A 648 2.14 -4.38 -22.19
N THR A 649 1.56 -4.12 -23.37
CA THR A 649 1.83 -2.91 -24.16
C THR A 649 0.88 -1.76 -23.81
N LEU A 650 -0.28 -2.04 -23.22
CA LEU A 650 -1.31 -1.02 -22.96
C LEU A 650 -1.09 -0.31 -21.61
N GLN A 651 -0.78 -1.07 -20.55
CA GLN A 651 -0.56 -0.56 -19.19
C GLN A 651 0.91 -0.64 -18.76
N GLY A 652 1.74 -1.32 -19.54
CA GLY A 652 3.18 -1.46 -19.33
C GLY A 652 3.91 -0.16 -19.62
N ARG A 653 4.81 0.21 -18.72
CA ARG A 653 5.72 1.36 -18.87
C ARG A 653 7.17 0.92 -18.80
N ILE A 654 8.00 1.61 -19.53
CA ILE A 654 9.45 1.44 -19.50
C ILE A 654 9.98 2.03 -18.20
N VAL A 655 10.72 1.21 -17.44
CA VAL A 655 11.36 1.61 -16.18
C VAL A 655 12.87 1.60 -16.39
N ASP A 656 13.40 2.67 -16.93
CA ASP A 656 14.81 2.79 -17.35
C ASP A 656 15.69 3.63 -16.40
N GLY A 657 15.07 4.29 -15.41
CA GLY A 657 15.75 5.20 -14.49
C GLY A 657 15.75 6.67 -14.95
N ALA A 658 15.25 6.99 -16.15
CA ALA A 658 15.10 8.37 -16.64
C ALA A 658 13.88 9.07 -15.99
N GLY A 659 12.82 8.30 -15.66
CA GLY A 659 11.62 8.81 -15.01
C GLY A 659 10.57 9.40 -15.95
N ASP A 660 10.75 9.23 -17.25
CA ASP A 660 9.78 9.67 -18.27
C ASP A 660 8.54 8.78 -18.27
N ASN A 661 8.70 7.51 -17.88
CA ASN A 661 7.64 6.52 -17.77
C ASN A 661 6.86 6.35 -19.09
N LEU A 662 7.57 6.23 -20.22
CA LEU A 662 6.99 5.98 -21.52
C LEU A 662 6.24 4.66 -21.56
N PHE A 663 5.15 4.59 -22.30
CA PHE A 663 4.40 3.34 -22.46
C PHE A 663 5.07 2.45 -23.50
N TRP A 664 5.00 1.14 -23.30
CA TRP A 664 5.50 0.18 -24.29
C TRP A 664 4.76 0.27 -25.64
N SER A 665 3.49 0.67 -25.63
CA SER A 665 2.73 0.95 -26.85
C SER A 665 3.28 2.09 -27.71
N GLU A 666 4.10 2.96 -27.15
CA GLU A 666 4.75 4.07 -27.87
C GLU A 666 6.07 3.64 -28.50
N GLU A 667 6.63 2.50 -28.08
CA GLU A 667 7.92 1.96 -28.50
C GLU A 667 7.81 0.67 -29.33
N THR A 668 6.59 0.16 -29.55
CA THR A 668 6.37 -1.09 -30.30
C THR A 668 5.16 -0.99 -31.23
N GLU A 669 5.24 -1.67 -32.38
CA GLU A 669 4.13 -1.86 -33.32
C GLU A 669 3.24 -3.07 -32.96
N GLU A 670 3.48 -3.73 -31.82
CA GLU A 670 2.69 -4.87 -31.38
C GLU A 670 1.23 -4.49 -31.08
N ALA A 671 0.32 -5.43 -31.29
CA ALA A 671 -1.09 -5.24 -31.00
C ALA A 671 -1.29 -4.92 -29.50
N PRO A 672 -2.25 -4.03 -29.14
CA PRO A 672 -2.53 -3.70 -27.75
C PRO A 672 -2.83 -4.94 -26.93
N PHE A 673 -2.06 -5.14 -25.85
CA PHE A 673 -2.21 -6.27 -24.93
C PHE A 673 -2.27 -5.76 -23.49
N ARG A 674 -3.33 -6.13 -22.78
CA ARG A 674 -3.53 -5.79 -21.37
C ARG A 674 -3.44 -7.04 -20.51
N SER A 675 -2.38 -7.14 -19.73
CA SER A 675 -2.04 -8.37 -18.97
C SER A 675 -3.12 -8.83 -18.00
N GLN A 676 -3.73 -7.91 -17.24
CA GLN A 676 -4.74 -8.27 -16.25
C GLN A 676 -6.02 -8.81 -16.90
N GLU A 677 -6.45 -8.23 -18.01
CA GLU A 677 -7.60 -8.70 -18.78
C GLU A 677 -7.33 -10.07 -19.42
N ALA A 678 -6.15 -10.21 -20.02
CA ALA A 678 -5.73 -11.48 -20.63
C ALA A 678 -5.64 -12.61 -19.59
N LEU A 679 -5.14 -12.33 -18.37
CA LEU A 679 -5.13 -13.30 -17.26
C LEU A 679 -6.54 -13.69 -16.81
N TYR A 680 -7.46 -12.73 -16.68
CA TYR A 680 -8.83 -13.02 -16.31
C TYR A 680 -9.53 -13.92 -17.34
N ASN A 681 -9.39 -13.58 -18.62
CA ASN A 681 -9.97 -14.37 -19.72
C ASN A 681 -9.35 -15.77 -19.81
N TYR A 682 -8.03 -15.89 -19.57
CA TYR A 682 -7.36 -17.17 -19.51
C TYR A 682 -7.94 -18.06 -18.40
N TYR A 683 -8.12 -17.53 -17.18
CA TYR A 683 -8.68 -18.28 -16.06
C TYR A 683 -10.16 -18.65 -16.25
N LEU A 684 -10.94 -17.81 -16.94
CA LEU A 684 -12.30 -18.15 -17.32
C LEU A 684 -12.33 -19.35 -18.27
N ALA A 685 -11.52 -19.29 -19.33
CA ALA A 685 -11.46 -20.38 -20.32
C ALA A 685 -10.93 -21.70 -19.71
N GLU A 686 -9.95 -21.64 -18.81
CA GLU A 686 -9.43 -22.81 -18.09
C GLU A 686 -10.49 -23.42 -17.16
N ASN A 687 -11.32 -22.59 -16.55
CA ASN A 687 -12.39 -23.07 -15.65
C ASN A 687 -13.63 -23.60 -16.39
N GLU A 688 -13.80 -23.27 -17.67
CA GLU A 688 -14.88 -23.80 -18.52
C GLU A 688 -14.54 -25.20 -19.08
N GLN A 689 -13.25 -25.48 -19.34
CA GLN A 689 -12.75 -26.79 -19.74
C GLN A 689 -12.75 -27.79 -18.56
#